data_5aa38153184c54bbdbbbb300b39ddbd3
#
_entry.id   5aa38153184c54bbdbbbb300b39ddbd3
#
_cell.length_a   1.000
_cell.length_b   1.000
_cell.length_c   1.000
_cell.angle_alpha   90.00
_cell.angle_beta   90.00
_cell.angle_gamma   90.00
#
_symmetry.space_group_name_H-M   'P 1'
#
loop_
_entity.id
_entity.type
_entity.pdbx_description
1 polymer ?
#
loop_
_entity_poly.entity_id
_entity_poly.type
_entity_poly.pdbx_seq_one_letter_code
_entity_poly.pdbx_strand_id
1 'polypeptide(L)'
;VLNKTPLCMAITLTLASVAWSPLAQAAEEAVVTGAASGAAAIDLERLEVRPQLEAQERAVDLKRASDAIQDAVASDAMGRYPDKNVAESLQRLPGVSVTRDQGEGRFVVIRGLDSSLNSVTIDGMSMGTPEDGTRSAPLDVIPSDSTERLKVVKSPTPDMPGDSIGGAIQVESTSAFDRDGRTLRGSIEGSHQSLSGKTSPKGAFNYSDIYNGTFGVAVGVNYQDREFESDNTEVAYDSFDGGAADDLFAGEVQRRKYFIERTRMGANLNLDWRPDADNRYYLRSLYSRFDDAETRQRTIFGLADGQVSANGDGTYDVADLPADSISKRVRYRTKKEDNTAISVGGENRLSAATVDYKVGYTKTTERVNDEMEARFNYDGDDLSATVDQRSGIPRLGFSDNGWQSNQDFVFDRFVVSPKTVDDSEHSAQVNVRFDGEHSSLKMGVLGRWRERDVDVNEQELRRGPAIDLSSWTTAAPEHRGGTLGESIGSDGMRRYWRASGGLYSARPQDVGGNQQVSLQDDYTATEDVFATYAMGTWDIGALRMIAGVRVENTQFNAIGNQVDVAENGRTATVTPREASSSYTNVLPGLHLRFDSGNDWVLRFAANKTLSRPSFGDVSPRVSINRGDEEVSIGNPDLNPYRSTNLDLSFEKYIGSTGLVSLGVFNKSIDDYIVQTLSTTDAEFPGLQVTRSINGDTAKVRGAEFNWQQTLDFLPEGWNGLLVGASATALDSDFDPGLSNRAGDDFMLPRSSKRIYSGHLGYEKYGFSARVAAVYRSEYLDTIGQSRAYDIYVAPHTQLDVSMSYQFNSHVSLYLEAQNLLDEPLELYQGVPSRTLQNEEYGRTYALGLKVAL
;
A
#
# COMPACT_ATOMS: atom_id res chain seq x y z
N VAL A 1 -29.49 7.55 -5.65
CA VAL A 1 -30.33 6.64 -4.83
C VAL A 1 -30.68 5.44 -5.68
N LEU A 2 -29.85 4.45 -5.77
CA LEU A 2 -30.18 3.13 -6.30
C LEU A 2 -30.47 2.24 -5.10
N ASN A 3 -31.66 1.66 -5.06
CA ASN A 3 -32.14 0.78 -4.00
C ASN A 3 -31.14 -0.36 -3.72
N LYS A 4 -30.46 -0.28 -2.58
CA LYS A 4 -29.47 -1.27 -2.07
C LYS A 4 -30.13 -2.51 -1.42
N THR A 5 -31.42 -2.78 -1.59
CA THR A 5 -32.19 -3.71 -0.74
C THR A 5 -32.45 -5.14 -1.26
N PRO A 6 -32.13 -5.60 -2.48
CA PRO A 6 -32.43 -7.00 -2.80
C PRO A 6 -31.31 -8.02 -2.59
N LEU A 7 -30.03 -7.60 -2.57
CA LEU A 7 -28.93 -8.57 -2.57
C LEU A 7 -28.55 -9.09 -1.17
N CYS A 8 -28.62 -8.25 -0.16
CA CYS A 8 -28.38 -8.67 1.23
C CYS A 8 -29.47 -9.60 1.77
N MET A 9 -30.72 -9.39 1.35
CA MET A 9 -31.83 -10.27 1.77
C MET A 9 -31.82 -11.64 1.08
N ALA A 10 -31.31 -11.73 -0.15
CA ALA A 10 -31.19 -12.99 -0.87
C ALA A 10 -30.12 -13.93 -0.29
N ILE A 11 -29.01 -13.37 0.21
CA ILE A 11 -27.93 -14.16 0.83
C ILE A 11 -28.35 -14.67 2.22
N THR A 12 -29.10 -13.89 2.98
CA THR A 12 -29.60 -14.28 4.32
C THR A 12 -30.68 -15.35 4.24
N LEU A 13 -31.52 -15.33 3.21
CA LEU A 13 -32.57 -16.32 3.00
C LEU A 13 -32.05 -17.65 2.43
N THR A 14 -30.97 -17.64 1.65
CA THR A 14 -30.38 -18.88 1.08
C THR A 14 -29.55 -19.65 2.11
N LEU A 15 -28.95 -18.98 3.09
CA LEU A 15 -28.21 -19.64 4.17
C LEU A 15 -29.15 -20.25 5.24
N ALA A 16 -30.36 -19.71 5.41
CA ALA A 16 -31.34 -20.24 6.35
C ALA A 16 -32.09 -21.47 5.79
N SER A 17 -32.13 -21.69 4.47
CA SER A 17 -32.86 -22.80 3.83
C SER A 17 -32.03 -24.08 3.61
N VAL A 18 -30.71 -24.04 3.81
CA VAL A 18 -29.82 -25.22 3.69
C VAL A 18 -29.62 -25.92 5.05
N ALA A 19 -30.06 -25.33 6.16
CA ALA A 19 -29.82 -25.86 7.51
C ALA A 19 -30.90 -26.78 8.08
N TRP A 20 -31.94 -27.09 7.33
CA TRP A 20 -32.99 -28.01 7.88
C TRP A 20 -33.49 -28.99 6.80
N SER A 21 -32.84 -30.16 6.75
CA SER A 21 -33.41 -31.45 6.35
C SER A 21 -32.50 -32.60 6.82
N PRO A 22 -33.03 -33.79 7.10
CA PRO A 22 -32.91 -34.39 8.42
C PRO A 22 -31.83 -35.45 8.48
N LEU A 23 -30.95 -35.33 9.46
CA LEU A 23 -30.14 -36.43 9.98
C LEU A 23 -30.89 -37.11 11.13
N ALA A 24 -31.98 -37.79 10.77
CA ALA A 24 -32.67 -38.72 11.66
C ALA A 24 -33.13 -39.91 10.84
N GLN A 25 -32.21 -40.87 10.62
CA GLN A 25 -32.48 -42.28 10.39
C GLN A 25 -31.22 -43.02 9.91
N ALA A 26 -30.42 -43.47 10.85
CA ALA A 26 -29.57 -44.66 10.71
C ALA A 26 -28.77 -44.85 12.03
N ALA A 27 -29.46 -45.23 13.07
CA ALA A 27 -28.86 -45.82 14.26
C ALA A 27 -29.84 -46.80 14.88
N GLU A 28 -30.02 -47.95 14.23
CA GLU A 28 -30.52 -49.16 14.87
C GLU A 28 -30.03 -50.39 14.06
N GLU A 29 -29.51 -51.35 14.82
CA GLU A 29 -29.01 -52.66 14.44
C GLU A 29 -27.53 -52.83 14.11
N ALA A 30 -26.78 -53.10 15.16
CA ALA A 30 -25.88 -54.27 15.24
C ALA A 30 -25.39 -54.46 16.69
N VAL A 31 -26.19 -55.20 17.46
CA VAL A 31 -25.71 -55.85 18.70
C VAL A 31 -25.02 -57.16 18.28
N VAL A 32 -23.70 -57.23 18.45
CA VAL A 32 -22.97 -58.50 18.51
C VAL A 32 -22.11 -58.49 19.75
N THR A 33 -22.48 -59.38 20.64
CA THR A 33 -21.80 -59.77 21.84
C THR A 33 -20.46 -60.44 21.55
N GLY A 34 -19.38 -59.96 22.17
CA GLY A 34 -18.06 -60.61 22.17
C GLY A 34 -17.18 -60.06 23.31
N ALA A 35 -16.75 -60.98 24.15
CA ALA A 35 -16.17 -60.79 25.48
C ALA A 35 -14.85 -60.07 25.57
N ALA A 36 -14.68 -59.42 26.70
CA ALA A 36 -13.53 -58.77 27.32
C ALA A 36 -12.12 -59.22 26.96
N SER A 37 -11.24 -58.25 26.63
CA SER A 37 -9.87 -58.17 27.11
C SER A 37 -9.48 -56.69 27.25
N GLY A 38 -8.90 -56.32 28.41
CA GLY A 38 -8.63 -54.92 28.77
C GLY A 38 -7.74 -54.21 27.74
N ALA A 39 -8.37 -53.31 27.02
CA ALA A 39 -7.69 -52.23 26.31
C ALA A 39 -7.87 -50.99 27.20
N ALA A 40 -6.73 -50.38 27.60
CA ALA A 40 -6.70 -49.06 28.17
C ALA A 40 -7.58 -48.15 27.31
N ALA A 41 -8.48 -47.41 27.90
CA ALA A 41 -9.19 -46.33 27.25
C ALA A 41 -8.13 -45.38 26.67
N ILE A 42 -7.97 -45.37 25.37
CA ILE A 42 -7.31 -44.28 24.68
C ILE A 42 -8.25 -43.11 24.93
N ASP A 43 -7.84 -42.24 25.85
CA ASP A 43 -8.41 -40.91 25.98
C ASP A 43 -8.19 -40.27 24.61
N LEU A 44 -9.26 -40.17 23.82
CA LEU A 44 -9.26 -39.37 22.62
C LEU A 44 -9.08 -37.92 23.13
N GLU A 45 -7.82 -37.53 23.34
CA GLU A 45 -7.47 -36.14 23.50
C GLU A 45 -8.25 -35.38 22.42
N ARG A 46 -9.16 -34.55 22.85
CA ARG A 46 -9.94 -33.66 22.00
C ARG A 46 -8.92 -33.01 21.09
N LEU A 47 -8.97 -33.26 19.79
CA LEU A 47 -8.10 -32.65 18.80
C LEU A 47 -8.34 -31.15 18.90
N GLU A 48 -7.50 -30.44 19.63
CA GLU A 48 -7.60 -29.02 19.86
C GLU A 48 -7.04 -28.33 18.60
N VAL A 49 -7.92 -27.79 17.77
CA VAL A 49 -7.51 -27.03 16.59
C VAL A 49 -6.83 -25.73 17.06
N ARG A 50 -5.56 -25.54 16.72
CA ARG A 50 -4.74 -24.38 17.08
C ARG A 50 -4.28 -23.62 15.82
N PRO A 51 -5.14 -22.85 15.20
CA PRO A 51 -4.88 -22.32 13.88
C PRO A 51 -3.77 -21.24 13.85
N GLN A 52 -3.48 -20.50 14.97
CA GLN A 52 -2.34 -19.58 15.02
C GLN A 52 -1.03 -20.37 14.99
N LEU A 53 -0.98 -21.43 15.74
CA LEU A 53 0.15 -22.34 15.77
C LEU A 53 0.42 -22.95 14.38
N GLU A 54 -0.62 -23.42 13.70
CA GLU A 54 -0.54 -24.00 12.36
C GLU A 54 -0.07 -22.97 11.30
N ALA A 55 -0.57 -21.71 11.39
CA ALA A 55 -0.12 -20.64 10.50
C ALA A 55 1.37 -20.28 10.74
N GLN A 56 1.79 -20.24 12.01
CA GLN A 56 3.18 -20.00 12.38
C GLN A 56 4.08 -21.13 11.90
N GLU A 57 3.66 -22.38 12.08
CA GLU A 57 4.38 -23.57 11.59
C GLU A 57 4.58 -23.51 10.08
N ARG A 58 3.51 -23.27 9.32
CA ARG A 58 3.59 -23.11 7.86
C ARG A 58 4.52 -21.95 7.43
N ALA A 59 4.48 -20.81 8.12
CA ALA A 59 5.38 -19.69 7.82
C ALA A 59 6.86 -20.04 8.08
N VAL A 60 7.14 -20.75 9.19
CA VAL A 60 8.49 -21.24 9.54
C VAL A 60 8.97 -22.26 8.49
N ASP A 61 8.12 -23.20 8.10
CA ASP A 61 8.44 -24.22 7.10
C ASP A 61 8.72 -23.60 5.72
N LEU A 62 7.92 -22.61 5.30
CA LEU A 62 8.15 -21.88 4.06
C LEU A 62 9.52 -21.18 4.06
N LYS A 63 9.90 -20.56 5.17
CA LYS A 63 11.23 -19.94 5.31
C LYS A 63 12.33 -21.00 5.31
N ARG A 64 12.17 -22.10 6.06
CA ARG A 64 13.15 -23.18 6.16
C ARG A 64 13.39 -23.87 4.81
N ALA A 65 12.34 -24.13 4.05
CA ALA A 65 12.39 -24.78 2.74
C ALA A 65 12.97 -23.91 1.63
N SER A 66 12.96 -22.59 1.79
CA SER A 66 13.39 -21.65 0.75
C SER A 66 14.90 -21.73 0.50
N ASP A 67 15.30 -21.59 -0.76
CA ASP A 67 16.69 -21.37 -1.15
C ASP A 67 17.09 -19.88 -1.07
N ALA A 68 16.14 -18.98 -1.29
CA ALA A 68 16.32 -17.52 -1.13
C ALA A 68 16.21 -17.08 0.33
N ILE A 69 16.78 -15.92 0.66
CA ILE A 69 16.51 -15.24 1.93
C ILE A 69 15.14 -14.57 1.81
N GLN A 70 14.17 -15.09 2.55
CA GLN A 70 12.79 -14.62 2.54
C GLN A 70 12.15 -14.71 3.92
N ASP A 71 11.06 -13.96 4.09
CA ASP A 71 10.11 -14.11 5.19
C ASP A 71 8.72 -14.38 4.62
N ALA A 72 7.87 -15.07 5.39
CA ALA A 72 6.53 -15.42 4.96
C ALA A 72 5.51 -15.19 6.08
N VAL A 73 4.30 -14.84 5.68
CA VAL A 73 3.09 -14.90 6.49
C VAL A 73 2.17 -15.91 5.83
N ALA A 74 1.78 -16.94 6.54
CA ALA A 74 0.71 -17.81 6.11
C ALA A 74 -0.60 -17.23 6.65
N SER A 75 -1.61 -17.10 5.77
CA SER A 75 -2.97 -16.85 6.20
C SER A 75 -3.34 -18.00 7.14
N ASP A 76 -3.66 -17.69 8.39
CA ASP A 76 -4.49 -18.60 9.08
C ASP A 76 -5.84 -18.51 8.41
N ALA A 77 -6.38 -19.62 8.01
CA ALA A 77 -7.64 -19.73 7.34
C ALA A 77 -8.80 -19.00 8.05
N MET A 78 -8.53 -18.20 9.03
CA MET A 78 -9.48 -17.58 9.93
C MET A 78 -9.26 -16.08 10.17
N GLY A 79 -8.24 -15.42 9.50
CA GLY A 79 -7.91 -14.01 9.69
C GLY A 79 -7.85 -13.63 11.16
N ARG A 80 -6.68 -13.65 11.78
CA ARG A 80 -6.56 -13.48 13.24
C ARG A 80 -5.79 -12.26 13.68
N TYR A 81 -5.24 -11.56 12.69
CA TYR A 81 -4.88 -10.18 12.89
C TYR A 81 -6.03 -9.30 12.41
N PRO A 82 -6.26 -8.17 13.03
CA PRO A 82 -7.23 -7.19 12.56
C PRO A 82 -6.76 -6.50 11.27
N ASP A 83 -6.10 -7.25 10.36
CA ASP A 83 -5.52 -6.72 9.15
C ASP A 83 -6.60 -6.52 8.10
N LYS A 84 -6.80 -5.28 7.70
CA LYS A 84 -7.82 -4.91 6.71
C LYS A 84 -7.41 -5.34 5.30
N ASN A 85 -6.09 -5.33 5.02
CA ASN A 85 -5.51 -5.58 3.72
C ASN A 85 -4.14 -6.26 3.81
N VAL A 86 -3.59 -6.61 2.67
CA VAL A 86 -2.30 -7.31 2.54
C VAL A 86 -1.12 -6.49 3.08
N ALA A 87 -1.11 -5.16 2.92
CA ALA A 87 -0.03 -4.32 3.42
C ALA A 87 0.10 -4.41 4.95
N GLU A 88 -1.01 -4.36 5.67
CA GLU A 88 -1.02 -4.46 7.13
C GLU A 88 -0.52 -5.82 7.63
N SER A 89 -0.80 -6.91 6.90
CA SER A 89 -0.29 -8.23 7.24
C SER A 89 1.24 -8.32 7.13
N LEU A 90 1.83 -7.62 6.15
CA LEU A 90 3.27 -7.64 5.89
C LEU A 90 4.08 -6.80 6.89
N GLN A 91 3.52 -5.78 7.53
CA GLN A 91 4.26 -4.85 8.42
C GLN A 91 4.89 -5.52 9.66
N ARG A 92 4.53 -6.76 9.97
CA ARG A 92 5.07 -7.52 11.11
C ARG A 92 6.33 -8.31 10.76
N LEU A 93 6.66 -8.41 9.48
CA LEU A 93 7.87 -9.06 9.01
C LEU A 93 9.11 -8.19 9.30
N PRO A 94 10.27 -8.80 9.60
CA PRO A 94 11.51 -8.06 9.79
C PRO A 94 11.85 -7.20 8.57
N GLY A 95 12.27 -5.96 8.77
CA GLY A 95 12.66 -5.05 7.69
C GLY A 95 11.52 -4.51 6.84
N VAL A 96 10.26 -4.73 7.26
CA VAL A 96 9.09 -4.26 6.53
C VAL A 96 8.38 -3.16 7.32
N SER A 97 8.05 -2.07 6.64
CA SER A 97 7.17 -1.01 7.13
C SER A 97 6.14 -0.65 6.06
N VAL A 98 5.12 0.10 6.43
CA VAL A 98 4.07 0.53 5.51
C VAL A 98 3.90 2.04 5.56
N THR A 99 3.62 2.64 4.41
CA THR A 99 3.07 3.99 4.35
C THR A 99 1.56 3.91 4.48
N ARG A 100 0.95 4.92 5.10
CA ARG A 100 -0.47 4.94 5.42
C ARG A 100 -1.19 6.03 4.66
N ASP A 101 -2.45 5.76 4.32
CA ASP A 101 -3.40 6.71 3.78
C ASP A 101 -4.70 6.61 4.59
N GLN A 102 -5.09 7.69 5.25
CA GLN A 102 -6.28 7.75 6.10
C GLN A 102 -6.39 6.58 7.11
N GLY A 103 -5.25 6.24 7.74
CA GLY A 103 -5.13 5.21 8.76
C GLY A 103 -5.09 3.77 8.23
N GLU A 104 -5.05 3.54 6.92
CA GLU A 104 -4.85 2.21 6.32
C GLU A 104 -3.45 2.08 5.72
N GLY A 105 -2.83 0.90 5.91
CA GLY A 105 -1.56 0.60 5.24
C GLY A 105 -1.78 0.44 3.74
N ARG A 106 -1.02 1.18 2.91
CA ARG A 106 -1.19 1.22 1.46
C ARG A 106 0.01 0.67 0.70
N PHE A 107 1.18 1.25 0.90
CA PHE A 107 2.39 0.82 0.23
C PHE A 107 3.37 0.18 1.20
N VAL A 108 4.12 -0.80 0.71
CA VAL A 108 5.08 -1.56 1.52
C VAL A 108 6.51 -1.11 1.20
N VAL A 109 7.24 -0.73 2.24
CA VAL A 109 8.65 -0.35 2.23
C VAL A 109 9.45 -1.52 2.79
N ILE A 110 10.46 -2.00 2.05
CA ILE A 110 11.30 -3.12 2.45
C ILE A 110 12.73 -2.64 2.66
N ARG A 111 13.28 -2.85 3.88
CA ARG A 111 14.65 -2.45 4.24
C ARG A 111 14.92 -0.95 4.01
N GLY A 112 13.93 -0.10 4.26
CA GLY A 112 14.01 1.34 4.05
C GLY A 112 14.05 1.79 2.60
N LEU A 113 13.72 0.91 1.65
CA LEU A 113 13.61 1.24 0.23
C LEU A 113 12.16 1.45 -0.17
N ASP A 114 11.93 2.55 -0.85
CA ASP A 114 10.60 2.97 -1.31
C ASP A 114 9.85 1.85 -2.05
N SER A 115 8.53 1.90 -2.00
CA SER A 115 7.65 0.92 -2.64
C SER A 115 7.84 0.81 -4.16
N SER A 116 8.29 1.87 -4.83
CA SER A 116 8.62 1.86 -6.27
C SER A 116 9.86 1.02 -6.61
N LEU A 117 10.70 0.71 -5.60
CA LEU A 117 11.88 -0.16 -5.73
C LEU A 117 11.60 -1.62 -5.34
N ASN A 118 10.32 -1.95 -5.05
CA ASN A 118 9.85 -3.29 -4.70
C ASN A 118 8.94 -3.82 -5.81
N SER A 119 9.00 -5.13 -6.06
CA SER A 119 8.05 -5.75 -6.98
C SER A 119 6.90 -6.43 -6.22
N VAL A 120 5.71 -6.41 -6.81
CA VAL A 120 4.54 -7.13 -6.30
C VAL A 120 4.01 -8.07 -7.38
N THR A 121 3.82 -9.32 -7.00
CA THR A 121 3.22 -10.33 -7.89
C THR A 121 2.03 -11.02 -7.24
N ILE A 122 1.02 -11.33 -8.06
CA ILE A 122 -0.13 -12.15 -7.67
C ILE A 122 -0.04 -13.46 -8.45
N ASP A 123 0.13 -14.58 -7.76
CA ASP A 123 0.37 -15.92 -8.36
C ASP A 123 1.50 -15.90 -9.40
N GLY A 124 2.53 -15.05 -9.14
CA GLY A 124 3.69 -14.86 -10.02
C GLY A 124 3.42 -14.02 -11.26
N MET A 125 2.31 -13.29 -11.33
CA MET A 125 2.02 -12.27 -12.33
C MET A 125 2.28 -10.88 -11.75
N SER A 126 2.95 -10.00 -12.50
CA SER A 126 3.22 -8.63 -12.05
C SER A 126 1.92 -7.87 -11.82
N MET A 127 1.80 -7.21 -10.67
CA MET A 127 0.67 -6.34 -10.39
C MET A 127 0.92 -4.96 -11.01
N GLY A 128 -0.07 -4.43 -11.74
CA GLY A 128 -0.08 -3.05 -12.21
C GLY A 128 -0.29 -2.04 -11.09
N THR A 129 -0.16 -0.76 -11.41
CA THR A 129 -0.47 0.33 -10.47
C THR A 129 -1.54 1.26 -11.04
N PRO A 130 -2.56 1.65 -10.23
CA PRO A 130 -3.51 2.68 -10.64
C PRO A 130 -2.95 4.10 -10.46
N GLU A 131 -1.81 4.25 -9.78
CA GLU A 131 -1.17 5.55 -9.56
C GLU A 131 -0.57 6.09 -10.86
N ASP A 132 -0.81 7.35 -11.21
CA ASP A 132 -0.47 7.93 -12.51
C ASP A 132 1.05 8.06 -12.76
N GLY A 133 1.84 8.51 -11.83
CA GLY A 133 3.27 8.81 -12.02
C GLY A 133 4.25 7.76 -11.51
N THR A 134 3.82 6.69 -10.81
CA THR A 134 4.71 5.76 -10.09
C THR A 134 4.62 4.31 -10.56
N ARG A 135 5.50 3.45 -10.03
CA ARG A 135 5.42 1.98 -10.15
C ARG A 135 4.98 1.30 -8.86
N SER A 136 4.71 2.07 -7.81
CA SER A 136 4.27 1.53 -6.52
C SER A 136 2.92 0.83 -6.65
N ALA A 137 2.86 -0.46 -6.32
CA ALA A 137 1.60 -1.20 -6.31
C ALA A 137 0.91 -1.04 -4.94
N PRO A 138 -0.31 -0.50 -4.89
CA PRO A 138 -1.05 -0.36 -3.64
C PRO A 138 -1.59 -1.72 -3.20
N LEU A 139 -1.31 -2.12 -1.96
CA LEU A 139 -1.76 -3.40 -1.41
C LEU A 139 -3.01 -3.27 -0.53
N ASP A 140 -3.51 -2.07 -0.34
CA ASP A 140 -4.78 -1.79 0.34
C ASP A 140 -6.01 -2.22 -0.48
N VAL A 141 -5.85 -2.37 -1.79
CA VAL A 141 -6.90 -2.84 -2.70
C VAL A 141 -7.10 -4.37 -2.66
N ILE A 142 -6.16 -5.13 -2.08
CA ILE A 142 -6.25 -6.59 -1.97
C ILE A 142 -6.70 -6.94 -0.55
N PRO A 143 -7.93 -7.50 -0.38
CA PRO A 143 -8.38 -7.96 0.92
C PRO A 143 -7.53 -9.11 1.46
N SER A 144 -7.19 -9.09 2.76
CA SER A 144 -6.39 -10.13 3.41
C SER A 144 -7.04 -11.52 3.30
N ASP A 145 -8.37 -11.59 3.29
CA ASP A 145 -9.14 -12.84 3.20
C ASP A 145 -9.03 -13.55 1.83
N SER A 146 -8.48 -12.88 0.81
CA SER A 146 -8.32 -13.43 -0.56
C SER A 146 -7.01 -14.19 -0.76
N THR A 147 -6.11 -14.18 0.24
CA THR A 147 -4.74 -14.67 0.10
C THR A 147 -4.47 -15.86 1.01
N GLU A 148 -3.67 -16.83 0.55
CA GLU A 148 -3.23 -17.98 1.35
C GLU A 148 -1.84 -17.77 1.94
N ARG A 149 -0.93 -17.18 1.17
CA ARG A 149 0.45 -16.95 1.57
C ARG A 149 0.95 -15.62 1.05
N LEU A 150 1.68 -14.93 1.90
CA LEU A 150 2.42 -13.71 1.54
C LEU A 150 3.90 -14.00 1.79
N LYS A 151 4.72 -13.76 0.78
CA LYS A 151 6.18 -13.92 0.88
C LYS A 151 6.86 -12.61 0.56
N VAL A 152 7.90 -12.28 1.30
CA VAL A 152 8.82 -11.19 1.00
C VAL A 152 10.19 -11.78 0.74
N VAL A 153 10.55 -11.89 -0.54
CA VAL A 153 11.85 -12.39 -0.98
C VAL A 153 12.82 -11.22 -1.00
N LYS A 154 13.83 -11.26 -0.13
CA LYS A 154 14.82 -10.19 0.06
C LYS A 154 16.09 -10.36 -0.78
N SER A 155 16.34 -11.57 -1.24
CA SER A 155 17.47 -11.92 -2.13
C SER A 155 16.99 -12.86 -3.23
N PRO A 156 16.50 -12.32 -4.38
CA PRO A 156 15.96 -13.15 -5.45
C PRO A 156 17.02 -14.02 -6.12
N THR A 157 16.63 -15.22 -6.53
CA THR A 157 17.44 -16.15 -7.34
C THR A 157 17.33 -15.79 -8.83
N PRO A 158 18.26 -16.25 -9.71
CA PRO A 158 18.27 -15.87 -11.13
C PRO A 158 17.00 -16.23 -11.93
N ASP A 159 16.18 -17.18 -11.47
CA ASP A 159 14.90 -17.54 -12.09
C ASP A 159 13.76 -16.58 -11.77
N MET A 160 13.94 -15.66 -10.80
CA MET A 160 12.99 -14.63 -10.44
C MET A 160 13.21 -13.36 -11.28
N PRO A 161 12.18 -12.52 -11.49
CA PRO A 161 12.35 -11.20 -12.12
C PRO A 161 13.36 -10.34 -11.36
N GLY A 162 14.13 -9.52 -12.12
CA GLY A 162 15.19 -8.69 -11.57
C GLY A 162 14.72 -7.39 -10.90
N ASP A 163 13.47 -7.00 -11.09
CA ASP A 163 12.87 -5.74 -10.64
C ASP A 163 12.48 -5.76 -9.15
N SER A 164 13.47 -5.92 -8.25
CA SER A 164 13.23 -6.09 -6.81
C SER A 164 14.43 -5.65 -5.97
N ILE A 165 14.79 -4.36 -6.01
CA ILE A 165 15.94 -3.86 -5.23
C ILE A 165 15.69 -4.01 -3.72
N GLY A 166 14.55 -3.56 -3.21
CA GLY A 166 14.17 -3.73 -1.81
C GLY A 166 13.82 -5.18 -1.51
N GLY A 167 12.91 -5.74 -2.29
CA GLY A 167 12.44 -7.12 -2.22
C GLY A 167 11.28 -7.38 -3.18
N ALA A 168 10.94 -8.66 -3.35
CA ALA A 168 9.79 -9.10 -4.13
C ALA A 168 8.68 -9.59 -3.19
N ILE A 169 7.52 -8.96 -3.27
CA ILE A 169 6.30 -9.34 -2.55
C ILE A 169 5.54 -10.31 -3.45
N GLN A 170 5.28 -11.51 -2.94
CA GLN A 170 4.53 -12.54 -3.65
C GLN A 170 3.25 -12.83 -2.89
N VAL A 171 2.12 -12.49 -3.53
CA VAL A 171 0.77 -12.80 -3.05
C VAL A 171 0.33 -14.08 -3.72
N GLU A 172 0.09 -15.13 -2.93
CA GLU A 172 -0.34 -16.44 -3.45
C GLU A 172 -1.77 -16.73 -3.01
N SER A 173 -2.62 -17.11 -3.97
CA SER A 173 -3.99 -17.51 -3.74
C SER A 173 -4.11 -18.99 -3.35
N THR A 174 -5.22 -19.39 -2.73
CA THR A 174 -5.44 -20.75 -2.21
C THR A 174 -5.57 -21.78 -3.33
N SER A 175 -4.81 -22.89 -3.25
CA SER A 175 -5.10 -24.10 -4.02
C SER A 175 -5.95 -25.08 -3.19
N ALA A 176 -6.83 -25.84 -3.85
CA ALA A 176 -7.57 -26.91 -3.15
C ALA A 176 -6.62 -27.96 -2.53
N PHE A 177 -5.46 -28.19 -3.17
CA PHE A 177 -4.43 -29.11 -2.68
C PHE A 177 -3.58 -28.57 -1.52
N ASP A 178 -3.83 -27.34 -1.07
CA ASP A 178 -3.27 -26.80 0.17
C ASP A 178 -4.10 -27.22 1.40
N ARG A 179 -5.19 -27.97 1.19
CA ARG A 179 -6.14 -28.42 2.21
C ARG A 179 -6.29 -29.95 2.22
N ASP A 180 -6.63 -30.49 3.37
CA ASP A 180 -6.91 -31.92 3.53
C ASP A 180 -8.39 -32.20 3.23
N GLY A 181 -8.77 -32.13 1.95
CA GLY A 181 -10.11 -32.43 1.49
C GLY A 181 -11.06 -31.22 1.43
N ARG A 182 -12.37 -31.51 1.46
CA ARG A 182 -13.39 -30.47 1.33
C ARG A 182 -13.41 -29.53 2.53
N THR A 183 -13.36 -28.23 2.25
CA THR A 183 -13.51 -27.17 3.26
C THR A 183 -14.54 -26.15 2.80
N LEU A 184 -15.38 -25.69 3.74
CA LEU A 184 -16.30 -24.59 3.52
C LEU A 184 -16.18 -23.65 4.71
N ARG A 185 -15.89 -22.39 4.46
CA ARG A 185 -15.67 -21.38 5.49
C ARG A 185 -16.44 -20.12 5.18
N GLY A 186 -17.03 -19.52 6.20
CA GLY A 186 -17.73 -18.26 6.11
C GLY A 186 -17.44 -17.38 7.33
N SER A 187 -17.44 -16.06 7.12
CA SER A 187 -17.36 -15.09 8.22
C SER A 187 -18.30 -13.93 7.98
N ILE A 188 -18.81 -13.38 9.08
CA ILE A 188 -19.52 -12.11 9.10
C ILE A 188 -18.96 -11.28 10.26
N GLU A 189 -18.81 -9.98 10.02
CA GLU A 189 -18.20 -9.03 10.96
C GLU A 189 -18.91 -7.69 10.93
N GLY A 190 -19.02 -7.04 12.07
CA GLY A 190 -19.33 -5.61 12.17
C GLY A 190 -18.14 -4.88 12.78
N SER A 191 -17.64 -3.85 12.12
CA SER A 191 -16.55 -3.00 12.61
C SER A 191 -17.06 -1.60 12.93
N HIS A 192 -16.68 -1.07 14.11
CA HIS A 192 -17.06 0.25 14.62
C HIS A 192 -15.83 1.16 14.69
N GLN A 193 -15.92 2.35 14.10
CA GLN A 193 -14.87 3.36 14.18
C GLN A 193 -15.25 4.45 15.18
N SER A 194 -14.33 4.76 16.11
CA SER A 194 -14.62 5.65 17.24
C SER A 194 -14.83 7.10 16.88
N LEU A 195 -14.24 7.59 15.80
CA LEU A 195 -14.35 8.99 15.36
C LEU A 195 -15.69 9.25 14.66
N SER A 196 -16.09 8.37 13.75
CA SER A 196 -17.36 8.48 13.03
C SER A 196 -18.57 7.98 13.82
N GLY A 197 -18.36 7.12 14.82
CA GLY A 197 -19.44 6.39 15.49
C GLY A 197 -20.21 5.42 14.60
N LYS A 198 -19.70 5.13 13.40
CA LYS A 198 -20.34 4.24 12.41
C LYS A 198 -19.94 2.78 12.59
N THR A 199 -20.84 1.89 12.20
CA THR A 199 -20.61 0.45 12.19
C THR A 199 -20.80 -0.10 10.79
N SER A 200 -19.80 -0.82 10.31
CA SER A 200 -19.63 -1.24 8.93
C SER A 200 -19.57 -2.76 8.82
N PRO A 201 -20.26 -3.38 7.84
CA PRO A 201 -20.28 -4.83 7.66
C PRO A 201 -19.11 -5.34 6.82
N LYS A 202 -18.65 -6.55 7.15
CA LYS A 202 -17.73 -7.36 6.34
C LYS A 202 -18.23 -8.79 6.29
N GLY A 203 -18.01 -9.48 5.16
CA GLY A 203 -18.31 -10.90 5.00
C GLY A 203 -17.36 -11.58 4.03
N ALA A 204 -17.03 -12.84 4.30
CA ALA A 204 -16.23 -13.66 3.41
C ALA A 204 -16.78 -15.08 3.34
N PHE A 205 -16.58 -15.71 2.18
CA PHE A 205 -16.93 -17.10 1.92
C PHE A 205 -15.82 -17.77 1.12
N ASN A 206 -15.38 -18.95 1.55
CA ASN A 206 -14.36 -19.75 0.89
C ASN A 206 -14.80 -21.20 0.83
N TYR A 207 -14.65 -21.80 -0.36
CA TYR A 207 -14.90 -23.20 -0.61
C TYR A 207 -13.69 -23.82 -1.30
N SER A 208 -13.27 -25.00 -0.88
CA SER A 208 -12.31 -25.81 -1.64
C SER A 208 -12.66 -27.30 -1.52
N ASP A 209 -12.38 -28.05 -2.60
CA ASP A 209 -12.60 -29.49 -2.65
C ASP A 209 -11.69 -30.15 -3.68
N ILE A 210 -11.40 -31.43 -3.48
CA ILE A 210 -10.62 -32.27 -4.40
C ILE A 210 -11.50 -33.43 -4.87
N TYR A 211 -11.80 -33.42 -6.15
CA TYR A 211 -12.63 -34.45 -6.80
C TYR A 211 -11.75 -35.58 -7.34
N ASN A 212 -12.10 -36.82 -6.99
CA ASN A 212 -11.38 -38.04 -7.41
C ASN A 212 -9.86 -38.03 -7.14
N GLY A 213 -9.39 -37.22 -6.19
CA GLY A 213 -7.97 -37.07 -5.89
C GLY A 213 -7.12 -36.36 -6.96
N THR A 214 -7.73 -35.93 -8.07
CA THR A 214 -7.02 -35.39 -9.23
C THR A 214 -7.43 -33.98 -9.63
N PHE A 215 -8.66 -33.57 -9.35
CA PHE A 215 -9.17 -32.25 -9.76
C PHE A 215 -9.57 -31.43 -8.54
N GLY A 216 -8.86 -30.34 -8.32
CA GLY A 216 -9.07 -29.41 -7.23
C GLY A 216 -9.79 -28.14 -7.68
N VAL A 217 -10.73 -27.66 -6.86
CA VAL A 217 -11.41 -26.38 -7.05
C VAL A 217 -11.32 -25.59 -5.76
N ALA A 218 -10.89 -24.33 -5.84
CA ALA A 218 -10.96 -23.39 -4.74
C ALA A 218 -11.62 -22.09 -5.21
N VAL A 219 -12.61 -21.62 -4.43
CA VAL A 219 -13.38 -20.40 -4.71
C VAL A 219 -13.44 -19.57 -3.44
N GLY A 220 -13.15 -18.29 -3.56
CA GLY A 220 -13.28 -17.31 -2.48
C GLY A 220 -14.04 -16.09 -2.96
N VAL A 221 -14.88 -15.53 -2.10
CA VAL A 221 -15.52 -14.22 -2.29
C VAL A 221 -15.51 -13.48 -0.96
N ASN A 222 -15.26 -12.17 -1.01
CA ASN A 222 -15.34 -11.30 0.15
C ASN A 222 -15.97 -9.97 -0.23
N TYR A 223 -16.56 -9.35 0.77
CA TYR A 223 -17.16 -8.02 0.69
C TYR A 223 -16.93 -7.29 1.99
N GLN A 224 -16.50 -6.05 1.91
CA GLN A 224 -16.37 -5.12 3.02
C GLN A 224 -16.93 -3.78 2.61
N ASP A 225 -17.80 -3.22 3.41
CA ASP A 225 -18.22 -1.83 3.33
C ASP A 225 -17.76 -1.12 4.59
N ARG A 226 -17.07 0.00 4.49
CA ARG A 226 -16.47 0.70 5.61
C ARG A 226 -16.77 2.18 5.54
N GLU A 227 -17.57 2.69 6.51
CA GLU A 227 -17.80 4.11 6.72
C GLU A 227 -16.92 4.60 7.89
N PHE A 228 -16.10 5.62 7.66
CA PHE A 228 -15.23 6.18 8.67
C PHE A 228 -14.94 7.66 8.41
N GLU A 229 -14.33 8.32 9.40
CA GLU A 229 -13.96 9.74 9.33
C GLU A 229 -12.48 9.90 9.69
N SER A 230 -11.86 10.97 9.20
CA SER A 230 -10.59 11.47 9.70
C SER A 230 -10.60 12.98 9.87
N ASP A 231 -9.86 13.45 10.88
CA ASP A 231 -9.58 14.87 11.11
C ASP A 231 -8.14 15.11 10.64
N ASN A 232 -7.96 16.09 9.76
CA ASN A 232 -6.65 16.41 9.22
C ASN A 232 -6.40 17.92 9.38
N THR A 233 -5.29 18.28 9.97
CA THR A 233 -4.77 19.65 9.99
C THR A 233 -3.49 19.67 9.17
N GLU A 234 -3.45 20.56 8.16
CA GLU A 234 -2.25 20.81 7.37
C GLU A 234 -1.80 22.26 7.55
N VAL A 235 -0.49 22.47 7.57
CA VAL A 235 0.14 23.77 7.77
C VAL A 235 1.21 23.98 6.71
N ALA A 236 1.16 25.09 5.99
CA ALA A 236 2.28 25.55 5.20
C ALA A 236 3.05 26.60 6.00
N TYR A 237 4.37 26.46 6.02
CA TYR A 237 5.25 27.39 6.73
C TYR A 237 5.99 28.27 5.74
N ASP A 238 5.88 29.59 5.94
CA ASP A 238 6.50 30.59 5.11
C ASP A 238 7.47 31.47 5.88
N SER A 239 8.43 32.05 5.20
CA SER A 239 9.23 33.16 5.73
C SER A 239 8.39 34.45 5.79
N PHE A 240 8.77 35.40 6.62
CA PHE A 240 8.06 36.68 6.76
C PHE A 240 9.06 37.85 6.78
N ASP A 241 8.59 39.02 6.48
CA ASP A 241 9.41 40.24 6.42
C ASP A 241 10.03 40.52 7.81
N GLY A 242 11.38 40.66 7.83
CA GLY A 242 12.16 40.87 9.05
C GLY A 242 12.57 39.62 9.80
N GLY A 243 12.11 38.43 9.39
CA GLY A 243 12.55 37.13 9.88
C GLY A 243 13.89 36.69 9.26
N ALA A 244 14.60 35.75 9.91
CA ALA A 244 15.73 35.06 9.28
C ALA A 244 15.19 34.08 8.23
N ALA A 245 16.03 33.69 7.23
CA ALA A 245 15.61 32.80 6.13
C ALA A 245 15.04 31.45 6.61
N ASP A 246 15.46 30.96 7.78
CA ASP A 246 14.97 29.71 8.38
C ASP A 246 13.99 29.94 9.55
N ASP A 247 13.58 31.20 9.78
CA ASP A 247 12.57 31.57 10.78
C ASP A 247 11.19 31.55 10.10
N LEU A 248 10.52 30.40 10.22
CA LEU A 248 9.28 30.11 9.52
C LEU A 248 8.08 30.20 10.46
N PHE A 249 7.02 30.85 9.99
CA PHE A 249 5.73 30.88 10.69
C PHE A 249 4.65 30.11 9.91
N ALA A 250 3.58 29.74 10.59
CA ALA A 250 2.44 29.06 9.96
C ALA A 250 1.67 30.04 9.07
N GLY A 251 2.12 30.18 7.82
CA GLY A 251 1.54 31.09 6.83
C GLY A 251 0.20 30.65 6.28
N GLU A 252 -0.05 29.35 6.18
CA GLU A 252 -1.37 28.82 5.89
C GLU A 252 -1.72 27.69 6.85
N VAL A 253 -2.92 27.69 7.40
CA VAL A 253 -3.45 26.59 8.20
C VAL A 253 -4.75 26.09 7.57
N GLN A 254 -4.83 24.79 7.33
CA GLN A 254 -6.00 24.13 6.78
C GLN A 254 -6.58 23.15 7.80
N ARG A 255 -7.86 23.23 8.07
CA ARG A 255 -8.62 22.24 8.85
C ARG A 255 -9.51 21.47 7.90
N ARG A 256 -9.35 20.15 7.86
CA ARG A 256 -10.04 19.26 6.91
C ARG A 256 -10.74 18.14 7.68
N LYS A 257 -12.01 17.97 7.41
CA LYS A 257 -12.81 16.84 7.89
C LYS A 257 -13.18 15.96 6.72
N TYR A 258 -12.82 14.70 6.80
CA TYR A 258 -13.12 13.69 5.80
C TYR A 258 -14.25 12.78 6.27
N PHE A 259 -15.21 12.52 5.38
CA PHE A 259 -16.26 11.51 5.50
C PHE A 259 -16.05 10.52 4.37
N ILE A 260 -15.77 9.28 4.70
CA ILE A 260 -15.26 8.30 3.74
C ILE A 260 -16.12 7.05 3.79
N GLU A 261 -16.52 6.54 2.63
CA GLU A 261 -17.15 5.23 2.43
C GLU A 261 -16.25 4.43 1.46
N ARG A 262 -15.64 3.35 1.95
CA ARG A 262 -14.79 2.44 1.17
C ARG A 262 -15.44 1.08 1.06
N THR A 263 -15.73 0.67 -0.16
CA THR A 263 -16.23 -0.68 -0.44
C THR A 263 -15.12 -1.50 -1.11
N ARG A 264 -14.85 -2.68 -0.57
CA ARG A 264 -13.94 -3.66 -1.16
C ARG A 264 -14.68 -4.93 -1.49
N MET A 265 -14.45 -5.43 -2.70
CA MET A 265 -14.94 -6.73 -3.17
C MET A 265 -13.79 -7.52 -3.72
N GLY A 266 -13.69 -8.79 -3.35
CA GLY A 266 -12.70 -9.71 -3.89
C GLY A 266 -13.36 -11.02 -4.30
N ALA A 267 -12.85 -11.61 -5.38
CA ALA A 267 -13.23 -12.93 -5.83
C ALA A 267 -12.02 -13.66 -6.40
N ASN A 268 -11.88 -14.95 -6.10
CA ASN A 268 -10.88 -15.80 -6.71
C ASN A 268 -11.50 -17.15 -7.12
N LEU A 269 -11.01 -17.68 -8.25
CA LEU A 269 -11.32 -19.03 -8.71
C LEU A 269 -10.01 -19.70 -9.12
N ASN A 270 -9.66 -20.77 -8.44
CA ASN A 270 -8.46 -21.54 -8.69
C ASN A 270 -8.84 -22.99 -9.00
N LEU A 271 -8.33 -23.48 -10.11
CA LEU A 271 -8.51 -24.86 -10.55
C LEU A 271 -7.14 -25.53 -10.62
N ASP A 272 -7.05 -26.75 -10.14
CA ASP A 272 -5.88 -27.59 -10.25
C ASP A 272 -6.28 -28.95 -10.85
N TRP A 273 -5.55 -29.39 -11.83
CA TRP A 273 -5.70 -30.72 -12.38
C TRP A 273 -4.39 -31.48 -12.33
N ARG A 274 -4.38 -32.56 -11.55
CA ARG A 274 -3.23 -33.45 -11.33
C ARG A 274 -3.62 -34.85 -11.77
N PRO A 275 -3.61 -35.15 -13.09
CA PRO A 275 -4.05 -36.43 -13.61
C PRO A 275 -3.20 -37.62 -13.10
N ASP A 276 -1.93 -37.36 -12.80
CA ASP A 276 -0.95 -38.29 -12.27
C ASP A 276 0.13 -37.56 -11.44
N ALA A 277 1.16 -38.26 -11.01
CA ALA A 277 2.23 -37.68 -10.19
C ALA A 277 3.20 -36.76 -10.96
N ASP A 278 3.22 -36.87 -12.30
CA ASP A 278 4.18 -36.21 -13.16
C ASP A 278 3.59 -34.97 -13.85
N ASN A 279 2.25 -34.83 -13.85
CA ASN A 279 1.57 -33.79 -14.59
C ASN A 279 0.67 -32.97 -13.68
N ARG A 280 0.87 -31.66 -13.72
CA ARG A 280 0.07 -30.67 -13.00
C ARG A 280 -0.29 -29.54 -13.94
N TYR A 281 -1.58 -29.17 -13.95
CA TYR A 281 -2.10 -28.03 -14.69
C TYR A 281 -2.91 -27.16 -13.76
N TYR A 282 -2.92 -25.85 -13.97
CA TYR A 282 -3.65 -24.93 -13.11
C TYR A 282 -4.21 -23.73 -13.87
N LEU A 283 -5.29 -23.21 -13.31
CA LEU A 283 -5.79 -21.85 -13.56
C LEU A 283 -5.79 -21.12 -12.22
N ARG A 284 -5.29 -19.89 -12.22
CA ARG A 284 -5.34 -18.97 -11.09
C ARG A 284 -6.06 -17.72 -11.54
N SER A 285 -6.98 -17.22 -10.72
CA SER A 285 -7.62 -15.94 -10.98
C SER A 285 -7.88 -15.19 -9.68
N LEU A 286 -7.63 -13.90 -9.70
CA LEU A 286 -7.99 -12.96 -8.66
C LEU A 286 -8.64 -11.74 -9.32
N TYR A 287 -9.75 -11.31 -8.76
CA TYR A 287 -10.38 -10.03 -9.03
C TYR A 287 -10.55 -9.28 -7.72
N SER A 288 -10.16 -8.02 -7.68
CA SER A 288 -10.51 -7.12 -6.59
C SER A 288 -11.02 -5.80 -7.12
N ARG A 289 -12.02 -5.24 -6.43
CA ARG A 289 -12.55 -3.90 -6.65
C ARG A 289 -12.48 -3.12 -5.37
N PHE A 290 -12.03 -1.89 -5.49
CA PHE A 290 -11.99 -0.90 -4.43
C PHE A 290 -12.75 0.36 -4.91
N ASP A 291 -13.84 0.66 -4.25
CA ASP A 291 -14.62 1.87 -4.48
C ASP A 291 -14.41 2.79 -3.26
N ASP A 292 -14.00 4.04 -3.49
CA ASP A 292 -13.78 5.07 -2.48
C ASP A 292 -14.68 6.27 -2.79
N ALA A 293 -15.61 6.56 -1.89
CA ALA A 293 -16.46 7.75 -1.95
C ALA A 293 -16.09 8.66 -0.78
N GLU A 294 -15.56 9.82 -1.11
CA GLU A 294 -15.04 10.79 -0.14
C GLU A 294 -15.78 12.11 -0.23
N THR A 295 -16.17 12.65 0.92
CA THR A 295 -16.54 14.05 1.09
C THR A 295 -15.52 14.71 2.01
N ARG A 296 -14.94 15.84 1.59
CA ARG A 296 -14.01 16.64 2.40
C ARG A 296 -14.57 18.04 2.61
N GLN A 297 -14.76 18.41 3.87
CA GLN A 297 -14.98 19.81 4.29
C GLN A 297 -13.62 20.41 4.64
N ARG A 298 -13.36 21.63 4.21
CA ARG A 298 -12.08 22.29 4.45
C ARG A 298 -12.28 23.77 4.68
N THR A 299 -11.66 24.30 5.76
CA THR A 299 -11.48 25.74 5.98
C THR A 299 -9.99 26.05 5.94
N ILE A 300 -9.62 27.05 5.15
CA ILE A 300 -8.24 27.51 4.94
C ILE A 300 -8.11 28.91 5.51
N PHE A 301 -7.01 29.14 6.23
CA PHE A 301 -6.62 30.42 6.79
C PHE A 301 -5.26 30.81 6.19
N GLY A 302 -5.26 31.71 5.21
CA GLY A 302 -4.06 32.24 4.53
C GLY A 302 -3.45 33.40 5.32
N LEU A 303 -2.70 33.09 6.37
CA LEU A 303 -2.17 34.08 7.32
C LEU A 303 -0.99 34.87 6.75
N ALA A 304 -0.31 34.33 5.74
CA ALA A 304 0.78 35.02 5.04
C ALA A 304 0.31 36.22 4.21
N ASP A 305 -0.99 36.35 3.95
CA ASP A 305 -1.56 37.47 3.20
C ASP A 305 -1.60 38.76 4.03
N GLY A 306 -1.49 38.67 5.38
CA GLY A 306 -1.47 39.83 6.30
C GLY A 306 -0.04 40.26 6.68
N GLN A 307 0.04 41.33 7.49
CA GLN A 307 1.31 41.84 8.02
C GLN A 307 1.72 41.05 9.28
N VAL A 308 2.77 40.24 9.17
CA VAL A 308 3.23 39.32 10.23
C VAL A 308 4.26 39.98 11.13
N SER A 309 4.11 39.85 12.44
CA SER A 309 5.05 40.28 13.47
C SER A 309 5.34 39.16 14.46
N ALA A 310 6.61 38.77 14.62
CA ALA A 310 7.02 37.77 15.60
C ALA A 310 7.15 38.38 17.02
N ASN A 311 6.59 37.70 18.02
CA ASN A 311 6.69 38.12 19.44
C ASN A 311 7.96 37.56 20.11
N GLY A 312 8.76 36.72 19.44
CA GLY A 312 10.01 36.13 19.91
C GLY A 312 9.84 34.97 20.90
N ASP A 313 8.63 34.52 21.14
CA ASP A 313 8.28 33.39 22.03
C ASP A 313 7.57 32.24 21.33
N GLY A 314 7.55 32.22 19.99
CA GLY A 314 6.84 31.24 19.17
C GLY A 314 5.38 31.61 18.92
N THR A 315 5.00 32.86 19.24
CA THR A 315 3.73 33.47 18.85
C THR A 315 3.93 34.58 17.83
N TYR A 316 2.92 34.80 16.99
CA TYR A 316 2.93 35.80 15.93
C TYR A 316 1.61 36.56 15.93
N ASP A 317 1.68 37.86 15.64
CA ASP A 317 0.52 38.70 15.37
C ASP A 317 0.47 38.97 13.86
N VAL A 318 -0.73 38.84 13.29
CA VAL A 318 -1.01 39.12 11.88
C VAL A 318 -2.01 40.28 11.82
N ALA A 319 -1.57 41.43 11.35
CA ALA A 319 -2.43 42.61 11.14
C ALA A 319 -2.85 42.71 9.65
N ASP A 320 -3.92 43.46 9.41
CA ASP A 320 -4.43 43.77 8.05
C ASP A 320 -4.59 42.49 7.20
N LEU A 321 -5.15 41.44 7.78
CA LEU A 321 -5.42 40.17 7.09
C LEU A 321 -6.65 40.34 6.21
N PRO A 322 -6.54 40.27 4.85
CA PRO A 322 -7.68 40.42 3.96
C PRO A 322 -8.76 39.36 4.26
N ALA A 323 -10.02 39.72 4.14
CA ALA A 323 -11.13 38.81 4.41
C ALA A 323 -11.05 37.53 3.56
N ASP A 324 -10.75 37.67 2.27
CA ASP A 324 -10.67 36.56 1.31
C ASP A 324 -9.47 35.61 1.50
N SER A 325 -8.55 35.92 2.44
CA SER A 325 -7.54 34.97 2.95
C SER A 325 -8.16 33.78 3.69
N ILE A 326 -9.44 33.89 4.07
CA ILE A 326 -10.19 32.77 4.63
C ILE A 326 -11.11 32.17 3.56
N SER A 327 -10.99 30.87 3.33
CA SER A 327 -11.85 30.18 2.36
C SER A 327 -12.43 28.88 2.92
N LYS A 328 -13.64 28.55 2.47
CA LYS A 328 -14.31 27.29 2.73
C LYS A 328 -14.47 26.50 1.44
N ARG A 329 -14.22 25.20 1.54
CA ARG A 329 -14.30 24.30 0.38
C ARG A 329 -15.02 23.01 0.75
N VAL A 330 -15.82 22.49 -0.17
CA VAL A 330 -16.36 21.13 -0.11
C VAL A 330 -15.95 20.38 -1.35
N ARG A 331 -15.29 19.25 -1.18
CA ARG A 331 -14.97 18.32 -2.26
C ARG A 331 -15.79 17.05 -2.11
N TYR A 332 -16.31 16.56 -3.21
CA TYR A 332 -16.85 15.24 -3.36
C TYR A 332 -16.09 14.50 -4.45
N ARG A 333 -15.68 13.28 -4.15
CA ARG A 333 -14.94 12.42 -5.10
C ARG A 333 -15.46 10.98 -5.01
N THR A 334 -15.60 10.32 -6.17
CA THR A 334 -15.71 8.86 -6.24
C THR A 334 -14.58 8.31 -7.07
N LYS A 335 -13.80 7.42 -6.46
CA LYS A 335 -12.71 6.69 -7.11
C LYS A 335 -13.05 5.22 -7.15
N LYS A 336 -12.77 4.56 -8.28
CA LYS A 336 -12.91 3.12 -8.47
C LYS A 336 -11.60 2.54 -8.97
N GLU A 337 -11.13 1.52 -8.29
CA GLU A 337 -9.96 0.74 -8.72
C GLU A 337 -10.39 -0.71 -8.92
N ASP A 338 -10.08 -1.27 -10.10
CA ASP A 338 -10.29 -2.68 -10.43
C ASP A 338 -8.94 -3.34 -10.69
N ASN A 339 -8.69 -4.48 -10.07
CA ASN A 339 -7.51 -5.31 -10.30
C ASN A 339 -7.94 -6.70 -10.73
N THR A 340 -7.39 -7.17 -11.84
CA THR A 340 -7.63 -8.51 -12.39
C THR A 340 -6.29 -9.18 -12.65
N ALA A 341 -6.12 -10.41 -12.17
CA ALA A 341 -4.98 -11.25 -12.51
C ALA A 341 -5.49 -12.64 -12.87
N ILE A 342 -5.11 -13.13 -14.06
CA ILE A 342 -5.49 -14.46 -14.53
C ILE A 342 -4.26 -15.13 -15.12
N SER A 343 -3.97 -16.35 -14.69
CA SER A 343 -2.90 -17.15 -15.27
C SER A 343 -3.33 -18.61 -15.49
N VAL A 344 -2.80 -19.21 -16.55
CA VAL A 344 -2.91 -20.63 -16.85
C VAL A 344 -1.50 -21.18 -17.02
N GLY A 345 -1.24 -22.32 -16.41
CA GLY A 345 0.08 -22.93 -16.51
C GLY A 345 0.06 -24.40 -16.17
N GLY A 346 1.25 -24.99 -16.23
CA GLY A 346 1.45 -26.38 -15.91
C GLY A 346 2.89 -26.70 -15.59
N GLU A 347 3.06 -27.84 -14.95
CA GLU A 347 4.35 -28.51 -14.70
C GLU A 347 4.24 -29.95 -15.17
N ASN A 348 5.19 -30.35 -16.00
CA ASN A 348 5.26 -31.71 -16.54
C ASN A 348 6.64 -32.30 -16.26
N ARG A 349 6.69 -33.40 -15.54
CA ARG A 349 7.90 -34.15 -15.29
C ARG A 349 8.08 -35.19 -16.39
N LEU A 350 9.08 -34.96 -17.22
CA LEU A 350 9.49 -35.85 -18.29
C LEU A 350 10.65 -36.75 -17.75
N SER A 351 10.98 -37.83 -18.47
CA SER A 351 12.04 -38.76 -18.03
C SER A 351 13.39 -38.07 -17.76
N ALA A 352 13.73 -37.00 -18.47
CA ALA A 352 15.02 -36.31 -18.39
C ALA A 352 14.92 -34.86 -17.89
N ALA A 353 13.73 -34.28 -17.77
CA ALA A 353 13.57 -32.89 -17.42
C ALA A 353 12.19 -32.62 -16.83
N THR A 354 12.09 -31.59 -15.97
CA THR A 354 10.82 -30.98 -15.58
C THR A 354 10.63 -29.70 -16.37
N VAL A 355 9.48 -29.55 -17.01
CA VAL A 355 9.10 -28.34 -17.76
C VAL A 355 7.95 -27.67 -17.04
N ASP A 356 8.10 -26.42 -16.67
CA ASP A 356 7.03 -25.57 -16.18
C ASP A 356 6.80 -24.39 -17.12
N TYR A 357 5.55 -24.00 -17.29
CA TYR A 357 5.15 -22.93 -18.18
C TYR A 357 3.93 -22.20 -17.64
N LYS A 358 3.84 -20.90 -17.97
CA LYS A 358 2.75 -20.02 -17.54
C LYS A 358 2.49 -18.95 -18.59
N VAL A 359 1.21 -18.70 -18.86
CA VAL A 359 0.73 -17.52 -19.60
C VAL A 359 -0.25 -16.80 -18.71
N GLY A 360 -0.17 -15.48 -18.70
CA GLY A 360 -1.03 -14.70 -17.83
C GLY A 360 -1.33 -13.29 -18.35
N TYR A 361 -2.35 -12.73 -17.73
CA TYR A 361 -2.84 -11.38 -17.98
C TYR A 361 -3.13 -10.69 -16.64
N THR A 362 -2.66 -9.45 -16.51
CA THR A 362 -3.08 -8.56 -15.42
C THR A 362 -3.63 -7.26 -15.98
N LYS A 363 -4.61 -6.70 -15.29
CA LYS A 363 -5.14 -5.37 -15.58
C LYS A 363 -5.48 -4.67 -14.28
N THR A 364 -5.00 -3.44 -14.15
CA THR A 364 -5.34 -2.51 -13.08
C THR A 364 -5.92 -1.25 -13.70
N THR A 365 -7.03 -0.77 -13.17
CA THR A 365 -7.67 0.47 -13.65
C THR A 365 -8.01 1.38 -12.49
N GLU A 366 -7.88 2.69 -12.69
CA GLU A 366 -8.47 3.71 -11.83
C GLU A 366 -9.44 4.57 -12.65
N ARG A 367 -10.57 4.90 -12.05
CA ARG A 367 -11.58 5.80 -12.62
C ARG A 367 -12.08 6.77 -11.56
N VAL A 368 -11.81 8.04 -11.75
CA VAL A 368 -12.37 9.16 -10.99
C VAL A 368 -13.34 9.89 -11.91
N ASN A 369 -14.62 9.45 -11.91
CA ASN A 369 -15.62 9.98 -12.84
C ASN A 369 -16.48 11.09 -12.25
N ASP A 370 -16.53 11.24 -10.95
CA ASP A 370 -17.39 12.20 -10.24
C ASP A 370 -16.55 12.86 -9.14
N GLU A 371 -15.77 13.85 -9.54
CA GLU A 371 -15.04 14.72 -8.63
C GLU A 371 -15.46 16.17 -8.88
N MET A 372 -15.79 16.87 -7.80
CA MET A 372 -16.12 18.27 -7.80
C MET A 372 -15.71 18.90 -6.47
N GLU A 373 -14.98 19.99 -6.51
CA GLU A 373 -14.71 20.85 -5.37
C GLU A 373 -15.38 22.23 -5.61
N ALA A 374 -16.23 22.65 -4.69
CA ALA A 374 -16.77 24.02 -4.67
C ALA A 374 -15.98 24.86 -3.67
N ARG A 375 -15.52 26.04 -4.09
CA ARG A 375 -14.70 26.98 -3.31
C ARG A 375 -15.44 28.28 -3.10
N PHE A 376 -15.37 28.80 -1.87
CA PHE A 376 -15.98 30.06 -1.44
C PHE A 376 -14.97 30.83 -0.61
N ASN A 377 -14.85 32.14 -0.86
CA ASN A 377 -14.01 33.06 -0.10
C ASN A 377 -14.85 33.89 0.85
N TYR A 378 -14.31 34.18 2.02
CA TYR A 378 -14.95 35.11 2.98
C TYR A 378 -14.92 36.52 2.41
N ASP A 379 -16.03 37.25 2.51
CA ASP A 379 -16.25 38.63 1.99
C ASP A 379 -16.74 39.57 3.11
N GLY A 380 -16.32 39.31 4.35
CA GLY A 380 -16.58 40.17 5.50
C GLY A 380 -15.55 41.30 5.63
N ASP A 381 -15.40 41.83 6.84
CA ASP A 381 -14.37 42.82 7.16
C ASP A 381 -12.99 42.18 7.25
N ASP A 382 -11.93 42.94 6.94
CA ASP A 382 -10.55 42.54 7.17
C ASP A 382 -10.32 42.24 8.65
N LEU A 383 -9.42 41.25 8.91
CA LEU A 383 -9.24 40.71 10.23
C LEU A 383 -7.82 40.99 10.75
N SER A 384 -7.64 40.77 12.03
CA SER A 384 -6.32 40.47 12.59
C SER A 384 -6.33 39.09 13.24
N ALA A 385 -5.20 38.45 13.27
CA ALA A 385 -5.05 37.10 13.83
C ALA A 385 -3.85 37.00 14.77
N THR A 386 -3.93 36.06 15.70
CA THR A 386 -2.80 35.61 16.49
C THR A 386 -2.53 34.15 16.20
N VAL A 387 -1.26 33.78 16.06
CA VAL A 387 -0.80 32.42 15.76
C VAL A 387 0.12 31.95 16.87
N ASP A 388 -0.27 30.90 17.58
CA ASP A 388 0.55 30.22 18.59
C ASP A 388 0.99 28.85 18.05
N GLN A 389 2.25 28.73 17.64
CA GLN A 389 2.81 27.50 17.09
C GLN A 389 3.75 26.74 18.06
N ARG A 390 3.70 27.06 19.36
CA ARG A 390 4.54 26.39 20.38
C ARG A 390 4.16 24.94 20.63
N SER A 391 2.94 24.54 20.30
CA SER A 391 2.39 23.21 20.59
C SER A 391 2.34 22.26 19.38
N GLY A 392 3.10 22.50 18.33
CA GLY A 392 3.05 21.74 17.08
C GLY A 392 1.89 22.22 16.20
N ILE A 393 0.65 21.77 16.42
CA ILE A 393 -0.51 22.26 15.68
C ILE A 393 -0.78 23.71 16.08
N PRO A 394 -0.74 24.69 15.14
CA PRO A 394 -0.93 26.09 15.43
C PRO A 394 -2.34 26.38 15.99
N ARG A 395 -2.40 27.18 17.05
CA ARG A 395 -3.64 27.71 17.59
C ARG A 395 -3.88 29.11 17.03
N LEU A 396 -5.05 29.31 16.47
CA LEU A 396 -5.44 30.56 15.82
C LEU A 396 -6.46 31.31 16.68
N GLY A 397 -6.23 32.62 16.87
CA GLY A 397 -7.21 33.56 17.40
C GLY A 397 -7.48 34.65 16.36
N PHE A 398 -8.72 35.08 16.22
CA PHE A 398 -9.12 36.12 15.26
C PHE A 398 -9.81 37.26 16.00
N SER A 399 -9.70 38.50 15.47
CA SER A 399 -10.36 39.70 16.00
C SER A 399 -11.87 39.61 15.90
N ASP A 400 -12.40 38.86 14.93
CA ASP A 400 -13.83 38.59 14.74
C ASP A 400 -14.04 37.12 14.30
N ASN A 401 -15.20 36.57 14.53
CA ASN A 401 -15.57 35.21 14.22
C ASN A 401 -16.67 35.07 13.14
N GLY A 402 -16.93 36.13 12.37
CA GLY A 402 -17.91 36.11 11.25
C GLY A 402 -17.65 35.00 10.25
N TRP A 403 -16.36 34.68 10.02
CA TRP A 403 -15.95 33.56 9.15
C TRP A 403 -16.48 32.17 9.58
N GLN A 404 -16.94 32.02 10.83
CA GLN A 404 -17.53 30.75 11.26
C GLN A 404 -18.93 30.54 10.67
N SER A 405 -19.64 31.61 10.30
CA SER A 405 -20.90 31.53 9.57
C SER A 405 -20.67 31.46 8.06
N ASN A 406 -21.62 30.89 7.32
CA ASN A 406 -21.56 30.83 5.86
C ASN A 406 -22.24 32.06 5.18
N GLN A 407 -22.73 33.03 5.96
CA GLN A 407 -23.52 34.17 5.42
C GLN A 407 -22.66 35.08 4.54
N ASP A 408 -21.40 35.31 4.92
CA ASP A 408 -20.52 36.27 4.25
C ASP A 408 -19.49 35.56 3.34
N PHE A 409 -19.84 34.38 2.80
CA PHE A 409 -19.02 33.67 1.84
C PHE A 409 -19.54 33.77 0.42
N VAL A 410 -18.70 34.22 -0.50
CA VAL A 410 -19.00 34.34 -1.92
C VAL A 410 -18.38 33.20 -2.73
N PHE A 411 -19.08 32.74 -3.75
CA PHE A 411 -18.62 31.68 -4.64
C PHE A 411 -17.40 32.15 -5.45
N ASP A 412 -16.33 31.37 -5.42
CA ASP A 412 -15.14 31.59 -6.25
C ASP A 412 -15.16 30.70 -7.49
N ARG A 413 -15.15 29.34 -7.31
CA ARG A 413 -15.08 28.42 -8.44
C ARG A 413 -15.55 27.01 -8.10
N PHE A 414 -15.82 26.25 -9.16
CA PHE A 414 -15.77 24.81 -9.13
C PHE A 414 -14.43 24.33 -9.71
N VAL A 415 -13.87 23.27 -9.13
CA VAL A 415 -12.79 22.48 -9.69
C VAL A 415 -13.32 21.07 -9.96
N VAL A 416 -13.11 20.55 -11.15
CA VAL A 416 -13.49 19.20 -11.55
C VAL A 416 -12.28 18.50 -12.11
N SER A 417 -12.00 17.25 -11.70
CA SER A 417 -10.78 16.52 -12.03
C SER A 417 -11.07 15.05 -12.34
N PRO A 418 -11.85 14.75 -13.41
CA PRO A 418 -12.00 13.37 -13.84
C PRO A 418 -10.65 12.82 -14.28
N LYS A 419 -10.37 11.55 -13.89
CA LYS A 419 -9.12 10.85 -14.19
C LYS A 419 -9.37 9.41 -14.57
N THR A 420 -8.57 8.93 -15.51
CA THR A 420 -8.56 7.55 -15.97
C THR A 420 -7.12 7.04 -16.01
N VAL A 421 -6.87 5.87 -15.42
CA VAL A 421 -5.63 5.13 -15.56
C VAL A 421 -5.96 3.71 -15.96
N ASP A 422 -5.37 3.22 -17.05
CA ASP A 422 -5.39 1.83 -17.47
C ASP A 422 -3.97 1.28 -17.51
N ASP A 423 -3.72 0.14 -16.87
CA ASP A 423 -2.42 -0.52 -16.82
C ASP A 423 -2.63 -2.02 -17.02
N SER A 424 -2.16 -2.57 -18.12
CA SER A 424 -2.34 -3.99 -18.44
C SER A 424 -1.02 -4.64 -18.86
N GLU A 425 -0.84 -5.91 -18.47
CA GLU A 425 0.34 -6.70 -18.83
C GLU A 425 -0.07 -8.09 -19.29
N HIS A 426 0.43 -8.52 -20.44
CA HIS A 426 0.48 -9.91 -20.87
C HIS A 426 1.84 -10.49 -20.54
N SER A 427 1.90 -11.76 -20.13
CA SER A 427 3.17 -12.43 -19.90
C SER A 427 3.14 -13.89 -20.32
N ALA A 428 4.31 -14.39 -20.71
CA ALA A 428 4.52 -15.80 -21.00
C ALA A 428 5.89 -16.24 -20.50
N GLN A 429 5.93 -17.39 -19.83
CA GLN A 429 7.15 -17.93 -19.24
C GLN A 429 7.24 -19.43 -19.52
N VAL A 430 8.45 -19.92 -19.81
CA VAL A 430 8.77 -21.35 -19.91
C VAL A 430 10.08 -21.59 -19.20
N ASN A 431 10.13 -22.61 -18.34
CA ASN A 431 11.32 -23.06 -17.64
C ASN A 431 11.53 -24.55 -17.88
N VAL A 432 12.79 -24.96 -17.97
CA VAL A 432 13.19 -26.35 -18.08
C VAL A 432 14.26 -26.63 -17.03
N ARG A 433 14.05 -27.67 -16.23
CA ARG A 433 14.98 -28.13 -15.20
C ARG A 433 15.43 -29.56 -15.49
N PHE A 434 16.73 -29.77 -15.50
CA PHE A 434 17.37 -31.07 -15.58
C PHE A 434 17.92 -31.43 -14.20
N ASP A 435 17.47 -32.55 -13.65
CA ASP A 435 17.88 -33.02 -12.32
C ASP A 435 18.92 -34.14 -12.47
N GLY A 436 20.09 -33.97 -11.81
CA GLY A 436 21.09 -34.97 -11.58
C GLY A 436 21.03 -35.45 -10.12
N GLU A 437 21.93 -36.35 -9.73
CA GLU A 437 21.95 -36.96 -8.39
C GLU A 437 22.18 -35.93 -7.27
N HIS A 438 23.13 -34.98 -7.49
CA HIS A 438 23.49 -33.91 -6.53
C HIS A 438 23.53 -32.51 -7.17
N SER A 439 22.91 -32.36 -8.33
CA SER A 439 22.93 -31.11 -9.05
C SER A 439 21.67 -30.96 -9.92
N SER A 440 21.32 -29.73 -10.20
CA SER A 440 20.31 -29.45 -11.24
C SER A 440 20.71 -28.23 -12.07
N LEU A 441 20.26 -28.21 -13.31
CA LEU A 441 20.38 -27.06 -14.21
C LEU A 441 18.97 -26.59 -14.56
N LYS A 442 18.64 -25.33 -14.23
CA LYS A 442 17.37 -24.71 -14.61
C LYS A 442 17.63 -23.56 -15.56
N MET A 443 16.88 -23.52 -16.64
CA MET A 443 16.95 -22.46 -17.66
C MET A 443 15.52 -22.01 -17.99
N GLY A 444 15.35 -20.74 -18.36
CA GLY A 444 14.06 -20.28 -18.75
C GLY A 444 14.06 -18.99 -19.55
N VAL A 445 12.90 -18.70 -20.11
CA VAL A 445 12.60 -17.47 -20.86
C VAL A 445 11.30 -16.87 -20.34
N LEU A 446 11.26 -15.55 -20.33
CA LEU A 446 10.09 -14.77 -19.95
C LEU A 446 9.91 -13.62 -20.95
N GLY A 447 8.69 -13.43 -21.43
CA GLY A 447 8.25 -12.23 -22.13
C GLY A 447 7.15 -11.53 -21.33
N ARG A 448 7.23 -10.21 -21.20
CA ARG A 448 6.17 -9.35 -20.64
C ARG A 448 5.92 -8.20 -21.59
N TRP A 449 4.66 -7.91 -21.85
CA TRP A 449 4.19 -6.83 -22.72
C TRP A 449 3.18 -6.01 -21.94
N ARG A 450 3.59 -4.81 -21.53
CA ARG A 450 2.80 -3.89 -20.72
C ARG A 450 2.38 -2.68 -21.53
N GLU A 451 1.14 -2.28 -21.36
CA GLU A 451 0.55 -1.08 -21.91
C GLU A 451 -0.08 -0.26 -20.79
N ARG A 452 0.20 1.04 -20.82
CA ARG A 452 -0.30 1.98 -19.82
C ARG A 452 -0.82 3.23 -20.50
N ASP A 453 -2.01 3.68 -20.06
CA ASP A 453 -2.67 4.89 -20.52
C ASP A 453 -3.12 5.72 -19.32
N VAL A 454 -2.83 7.02 -19.34
CA VAL A 454 -3.20 7.99 -18.30
C VAL A 454 -3.86 9.19 -18.97
N ASP A 455 -5.07 9.52 -18.54
CA ASP A 455 -5.87 10.66 -19.01
C ASP A 455 -6.39 11.42 -17.77
N VAL A 456 -5.97 12.67 -17.63
CA VAL A 456 -6.35 13.59 -16.56
C VAL A 456 -7.08 14.78 -17.19
N ASN A 457 -8.22 15.20 -16.64
CA ASN A 457 -8.99 16.31 -17.21
C ASN A 457 -9.46 17.29 -16.12
N GLU A 458 -8.52 18.05 -15.57
CA GLU A 458 -8.82 19.04 -14.54
C GLU A 458 -9.24 20.37 -15.13
N GLN A 459 -10.27 20.99 -14.56
CA GLN A 459 -10.78 22.30 -14.97
C GLN A 459 -11.23 23.15 -13.78
N GLU A 460 -10.81 24.41 -13.78
CA GLU A 460 -11.36 25.45 -12.92
C GLU A 460 -12.45 26.25 -13.66
N LEU A 461 -13.64 26.35 -13.07
CA LEU A 461 -14.82 26.96 -13.66
C LEU A 461 -15.34 28.07 -12.74
N ARG A 462 -15.06 29.34 -13.10
CA ARG A 462 -15.34 30.52 -12.27
C ARG A 462 -16.52 31.37 -12.75
N ARG A 463 -16.98 31.21 -13.99
CA ARG A 463 -18.05 32.02 -14.58
C ARG A 463 -19.33 31.22 -14.66
N GLY A 464 -20.37 31.68 -13.94
CA GLY A 464 -21.67 31.03 -13.90
C GLY A 464 -22.65 31.78 -13.00
N PRO A 465 -23.79 31.16 -12.69
CA PRO A 465 -24.77 31.73 -11.75
C PRO A 465 -24.15 31.93 -10.36
N ALA A 466 -24.54 32.99 -9.67
CA ALA A 466 -24.17 33.22 -8.28
C ALA A 466 -24.73 32.10 -7.38
N ILE A 467 -23.96 31.71 -6.38
CA ILE A 467 -24.34 30.74 -5.36
C ILE A 467 -24.36 31.47 -4.01
N ASP A 468 -25.50 31.48 -3.36
CA ASP A 468 -25.65 31.91 -1.98
C ASP A 468 -25.34 30.73 -1.05
N LEU A 469 -24.18 30.76 -0.39
CA LEU A 469 -23.73 29.70 0.47
C LEU A 469 -24.61 29.48 1.70
N SER A 470 -25.30 30.55 2.18
CA SER A 470 -26.22 30.47 3.32
C SER A 470 -27.34 29.44 3.12
N SER A 471 -27.76 29.25 1.85
CA SER A 471 -28.79 28.27 1.46
C SER A 471 -28.29 26.80 1.55
N TRP A 472 -26.99 26.54 1.72
CA TRP A 472 -26.36 25.22 1.72
C TRP A 472 -25.66 24.92 3.03
N THR A 473 -25.96 25.66 4.10
CA THR A 473 -25.30 25.57 5.40
C THR A 473 -25.71 24.31 6.15
N THR A 474 -24.72 23.67 6.77
CA THR A 474 -24.89 22.60 7.76
C THR A 474 -24.07 22.93 9.00
N ALA A 475 -24.37 22.27 10.13
CA ALA A 475 -23.63 22.49 11.36
C ALA A 475 -22.12 22.23 11.20
N ALA A 476 -21.31 22.95 11.96
CA ALA A 476 -19.88 22.70 12.07
C ALA A 476 -19.63 21.27 12.54
N PRO A 477 -18.79 20.49 11.85
CA PRO A 477 -18.41 19.17 12.32
C PRO A 477 -17.45 19.28 13.50
N GLU A 478 -17.45 18.26 14.35
CA GLU A 478 -16.38 18.13 15.35
C GLU A 478 -15.06 17.90 14.65
N HIS A 479 -14.00 18.59 15.12
CA HIS A 479 -12.64 18.45 14.60
C HIS A 479 -11.62 18.70 15.70
N ARG A 480 -10.68 17.80 15.88
CA ARG A 480 -9.69 17.84 16.98
C ARG A 480 -8.71 19.01 16.87
N GLY A 481 -8.36 19.44 15.66
CA GLY A 481 -7.49 20.61 15.40
C GLY A 481 -8.17 21.97 15.57
N GLY A 482 -9.44 22.03 15.99
CA GLY A 482 -10.22 23.26 16.16
C GLY A 482 -11.39 23.38 15.18
N THR A 483 -12.21 24.44 15.32
CA THR A 483 -13.44 24.57 14.50
C THR A 483 -13.15 24.88 13.03
N LEU A 484 -13.97 24.31 12.13
CA LEU A 484 -14.06 24.69 10.71
C LEU A 484 -15.10 25.81 10.48
N GLY A 485 -15.87 26.19 11.49
CA GLY A 485 -17.11 26.95 11.30
C GLY A 485 -18.21 26.10 10.66
N GLU A 486 -19.32 26.74 10.27
CA GLU A 486 -20.40 26.07 9.56
C GLU A 486 -19.88 25.39 8.28
N SER A 487 -20.39 24.20 8.01
CA SER A 487 -20.02 23.40 6.83
C SER A 487 -20.92 23.66 5.64
N ILE A 488 -20.45 23.22 4.48
CA ILE A 488 -21.21 23.27 3.22
C ILE A 488 -21.96 21.94 3.06
N GLY A 489 -23.28 21.99 2.84
CA GLY A 489 -24.12 20.82 2.62
C GLY A 489 -23.71 20.05 1.35
N SER A 490 -22.86 19.03 1.51
CA SER A 490 -22.21 18.30 0.42
C SER A 490 -23.19 17.67 -0.56
N ASP A 491 -24.21 16.97 -0.08
CA ASP A 491 -25.25 16.35 -0.93
C ASP A 491 -26.07 17.38 -1.71
N GLY A 492 -26.33 18.52 -1.08
CA GLY A 492 -27.00 19.63 -1.73
C GLY A 492 -26.15 20.23 -2.85
N MET A 493 -24.90 20.53 -2.56
CA MET A 493 -23.93 21.10 -3.51
C MET A 493 -23.66 20.14 -4.67
N ARG A 494 -23.51 18.83 -4.39
CA ARG A 494 -23.38 17.80 -5.44
C ARG A 494 -24.60 17.72 -6.36
N ARG A 495 -25.83 17.78 -5.80
CA ARG A 495 -27.05 17.81 -6.63
C ARG A 495 -27.15 19.10 -7.47
N TYR A 496 -26.78 20.25 -6.88
CA TYR A 496 -26.71 21.50 -7.62
C TYR A 496 -25.72 21.43 -8.77
N TRP A 497 -24.49 20.93 -8.52
CA TRP A 497 -23.48 20.73 -9.55
C TRP A 497 -24.01 19.85 -10.72
N ARG A 498 -24.59 18.71 -10.40
CA ARG A 498 -25.14 17.79 -11.42
C ARG A 498 -26.26 18.42 -12.26
N ALA A 499 -27.03 19.30 -11.69
CA ALA A 499 -28.12 19.98 -12.39
C ALA A 499 -27.64 21.23 -13.16
N SER A 500 -26.63 21.93 -12.68
CA SER A 500 -26.26 23.27 -13.12
C SER A 500 -24.80 23.43 -13.55
N GLY A 501 -23.96 22.42 -13.40
CA GLY A 501 -22.51 22.48 -13.70
C GLY A 501 -22.24 22.92 -15.15
N GLY A 502 -23.04 22.50 -16.11
CA GLY A 502 -22.92 22.95 -17.50
C GLY A 502 -23.20 24.45 -17.75
N LEU A 503 -23.62 25.18 -16.73
CA LEU A 503 -23.77 26.66 -16.79
C LEU A 503 -22.46 27.38 -16.40
N TYR A 504 -21.49 26.67 -15.89
CA TYR A 504 -20.21 27.22 -15.46
C TYR A 504 -19.12 27.03 -16.54
N SER A 505 -18.19 27.97 -16.62
CA SER A 505 -17.11 28.00 -17.58
C SER A 505 -15.86 28.66 -16.98
N ALA A 506 -14.69 28.36 -17.56
CA ALA A 506 -13.43 29.04 -17.22
C ALA A 506 -13.50 30.55 -17.55
N ARG A 507 -12.76 31.38 -16.84
CA ARG A 507 -12.45 32.74 -17.27
C ARG A 507 -11.45 32.68 -18.43
N PRO A 508 -11.42 33.68 -19.33
CA PRO A 508 -10.47 33.68 -20.43
C PRO A 508 -9.00 33.52 -20.02
N GLN A 509 -8.61 34.07 -18.85
CA GLN A 509 -7.26 33.95 -18.31
C GLN A 509 -6.95 32.59 -17.67
N ASP A 510 -7.94 31.75 -17.41
CA ASP A 510 -7.76 30.42 -16.79
C ASP A 510 -7.69 29.31 -17.87
N VAL A 511 -7.98 29.62 -19.13
CA VAL A 511 -8.11 28.62 -20.20
C VAL A 511 -6.79 27.91 -20.47
N GLY A 512 -5.68 28.63 -20.52
CA GLY A 512 -4.36 28.05 -20.72
C GLY A 512 -3.92 27.17 -19.56
N GLY A 513 -4.17 27.63 -18.31
CA GLY A 513 -3.89 26.86 -17.11
C GLY A 513 -4.72 25.57 -17.05
N ASN A 514 -6.03 25.65 -17.38
CA ASN A 514 -6.86 24.44 -17.46
C ASN A 514 -6.36 23.43 -18.50
N GLN A 515 -5.88 23.91 -19.66
CA GLN A 515 -5.28 23.05 -20.66
C GLN A 515 -3.98 22.41 -20.14
N GLN A 516 -3.17 23.18 -19.40
CA GLN A 516 -1.94 22.67 -18.80
C GLN A 516 -2.22 21.52 -17.83
N VAL A 517 -3.01 21.74 -16.79
CA VAL A 517 -3.28 20.75 -15.75
C VAL A 517 -4.03 19.54 -16.31
N SER A 518 -4.81 19.69 -17.39
CA SER A 518 -5.51 18.59 -18.05
C SER A 518 -4.60 17.72 -18.92
N LEU A 519 -3.53 18.27 -19.53
CA LEU A 519 -2.80 17.57 -20.59
C LEU A 519 -1.34 17.28 -20.26
N GLN A 520 -0.77 17.93 -19.21
CA GLN A 520 0.64 17.75 -18.87
C GLN A 520 0.98 16.36 -18.38
N ASP A 521 0.02 15.69 -17.75
CA ASP A 521 0.19 14.36 -17.14
C ASP A 521 -0.42 13.24 -18.00
N ASP A 522 -1.00 13.58 -19.16
CA ASP A 522 -1.49 12.63 -20.13
C ASP A 522 -0.34 11.93 -20.85
N TYR A 523 -0.35 10.61 -20.85
CA TYR A 523 0.60 9.83 -21.64
C TYR A 523 0.08 8.42 -21.92
N THR A 524 0.54 7.85 -23.02
CA THR A 524 0.46 6.42 -23.31
C THR A 524 1.87 5.85 -23.35
N ALA A 525 2.10 4.69 -22.71
CA ALA A 525 3.41 4.04 -22.68
C ALA A 525 3.27 2.53 -22.93
N THR A 526 4.25 1.96 -23.64
CA THR A 526 4.45 0.52 -23.75
C THR A 526 5.81 0.13 -23.19
N GLU A 527 5.86 -0.97 -22.44
CA GLU A 527 7.09 -1.52 -21.87
C GLU A 527 7.15 -3.02 -22.14
N ASP A 528 8.06 -3.43 -23.03
CA ASP A 528 8.30 -4.82 -23.37
C ASP A 528 9.56 -5.31 -22.67
N VAL A 529 9.46 -6.41 -21.92
CA VAL A 529 10.59 -7.04 -21.24
C VAL A 529 10.78 -8.45 -21.75
N PHE A 530 11.95 -8.72 -22.30
CA PHE A 530 12.36 -10.08 -22.64
C PHE A 530 13.51 -10.50 -21.74
N ALA A 531 13.36 -11.63 -21.05
CA ALA A 531 14.36 -12.14 -20.12
C ALA A 531 14.70 -13.59 -20.41
N THR A 532 15.96 -13.95 -20.18
CA THR A 532 16.45 -15.33 -20.19
C THR A 532 17.37 -15.54 -19.00
N TYR A 533 17.40 -16.76 -18.47
CA TYR A 533 18.29 -17.09 -17.40
C TYR A 533 18.79 -18.54 -17.50
N ALA A 534 19.94 -18.79 -16.85
CA ALA A 534 20.43 -20.12 -16.57
C ALA A 534 21.01 -20.14 -15.15
N MET A 535 20.67 -21.16 -14.37
CA MET A 535 21.23 -21.37 -13.04
C MET A 535 21.46 -22.83 -12.75
N GLY A 536 22.58 -23.13 -12.09
CA GLY A 536 22.92 -24.44 -11.56
C GLY A 536 22.69 -24.48 -10.05
N THR A 537 22.23 -25.62 -9.57
CA THR A 537 22.18 -25.96 -8.13
C THR A 537 23.06 -27.16 -7.87
N TRP A 538 23.86 -27.12 -6.80
CA TRP A 538 24.76 -28.22 -6.38
C TRP A 538 24.56 -28.49 -4.89
N ASP A 539 24.30 -29.73 -4.54
CA ASP A 539 24.18 -30.20 -3.16
C ASP A 539 25.49 -30.92 -2.79
N ILE A 540 26.33 -30.30 -1.96
CA ILE A 540 27.64 -30.73 -1.54
C ILE A 540 27.62 -31.01 -0.03
N GLY A 541 27.14 -32.18 0.35
CA GLY A 541 26.93 -32.53 1.75
C GLY A 541 25.86 -31.61 2.40
N ALA A 542 26.25 -30.83 3.41
CA ALA A 542 25.38 -29.89 4.09
C ALA A 542 25.23 -28.54 3.36
N LEU A 543 26.02 -28.32 2.31
CA LEU A 543 26.03 -27.09 1.53
C LEU A 543 25.22 -27.23 0.25
N ARG A 544 24.20 -26.40 0.06
CA ARG A 544 23.54 -26.15 -1.23
C ARG A 544 24.06 -24.84 -1.81
N MET A 545 24.53 -24.89 -3.05
CA MET A 545 25.00 -23.75 -3.82
C MET A 545 24.10 -23.53 -5.03
N ILE A 546 23.66 -22.31 -5.27
CA ILE A 546 22.97 -21.89 -6.48
C ILE A 546 23.80 -20.77 -7.10
N ALA A 547 24.17 -20.93 -8.36
CA ALA A 547 24.84 -19.89 -9.13
C ALA A 547 24.22 -19.78 -10.52
N GLY A 548 24.05 -18.56 -10.99
CA GLY A 548 23.42 -18.33 -12.29
C GLY A 548 23.48 -16.89 -12.74
N VAL A 549 22.92 -16.65 -13.90
CA VAL A 549 22.83 -15.33 -14.50
C VAL A 549 21.47 -15.18 -15.18
N ARG A 550 20.88 -14.00 -15.02
CA ARG A 550 19.71 -13.55 -15.73
C ARG A 550 20.08 -12.37 -16.60
N VAL A 551 19.54 -12.32 -17.82
CA VAL A 551 19.68 -11.19 -18.74
C VAL A 551 18.29 -10.68 -19.05
N GLU A 552 18.05 -9.39 -18.83
CA GLU A 552 16.79 -8.71 -19.18
C GLU A 552 17.05 -7.61 -20.19
N ASN A 553 16.34 -7.63 -21.31
CA ASN A 553 16.23 -6.53 -22.26
C ASN A 553 14.88 -5.86 -22.08
N THR A 554 14.89 -4.54 -21.93
CA THR A 554 13.70 -3.70 -21.80
C THR A 554 13.62 -2.76 -22.99
N GLN A 555 12.45 -2.66 -23.61
CA GLN A 555 12.12 -1.67 -24.63
C GLN A 555 10.95 -0.83 -24.12
N PHE A 556 11.13 0.48 -24.14
CA PHE A 556 10.13 1.43 -23.66
C PHE A 556 9.81 2.41 -24.79
N ASN A 557 8.50 2.64 -25.04
CA ASN A 557 8.03 3.68 -25.95
C ASN A 557 6.91 4.44 -25.23
N ALA A 558 6.89 5.78 -25.40
CA ALA A 558 5.84 6.60 -24.82
C ALA A 558 5.50 7.79 -25.73
N ILE A 559 4.26 8.22 -25.62
CA ILE A 559 3.72 9.44 -26.22
C ILE A 559 3.18 10.27 -25.06
N GLY A 560 3.55 11.54 -24.99
CA GLY A 560 3.08 12.52 -24.02
C GLY A 560 2.90 13.87 -24.67
N ASN A 561 2.66 14.91 -23.89
CA ASN A 561 2.41 16.25 -24.39
C ASN A 561 3.49 17.25 -23.91
N GLN A 562 3.85 18.17 -24.83
CA GLN A 562 4.40 19.45 -24.43
C GLN A 562 3.28 20.47 -24.37
N VAL A 563 3.08 21.07 -23.21
CA VAL A 563 2.08 22.11 -22.99
C VAL A 563 2.79 23.40 -22.62
N ASP A 564 2.68 24.42 -23.45
CA ASP A 564 3.33 25.73 -23.30
C ASP A 564 2.25 26.80 -23.08
N VAL A 565 2.12 27.27 -21.86
CA VAL A 565 1.13 28.30 -21.45
C VAL A 565 1.73 29.69 -21.64
N ALA A 566 1.03 30.53 -22.37
CA ALA A 566 1.42 31.94 -22.59
C ALA A 566 1.38 32.70 -21.26
N GLU A 567 2.25 33.74 -21.11
CA GLU A 567 2.35 34.62 -19.92
C GLU A 567 1.00 35.15 -19.43
N ASN A 568 0.07 35.40 -20.33
CA ASN A 568 -1.26 35.93 -19.97
C ASN A 568 -2.26 34.86 -19.50
N GLY A 569 -1.87 33.57 -19.41
CA GLY A 569 -2.69 32.43 -18.99
C GLY A 569 -3.83 32.05 -19.94
N ARG A 570 -4.05 32.77 -21.04
CA ARG A 570 -5.26 32.66 -21.88
C ARG A 570 -5.23 31.51 -22.88
N THR A 571 -4.03 31.10 -23.27
CA THR A 571 -3.85 30.07 -24.29
C THR A 571 -2.71 29.15 -23.91
N ALA A 572 -2.82 27.88 -24.28
CA ALA A 572 -1.71 26.96 -24.28
C ALA A 572 -1.49 26.41 -25.69
N THR A 573 -0.23 26.15 -26.03
CA THR A 573 0.14 25.40 -27.22
C THR A 573 0.46 23.98 -26.83
N VAL A 574 -0.22 23.02 -27.43
CA VAL A 574 -0.06 21.60 -27.14
C VAL A 574 0.61 20.92 -28.32
N THR A 575 1.72 20.23 -28.08
CA THR A 575 2.48 19.51 -29.10
C THR A 575 2.75 18.09 -28.61
N PRO A 576 2.30 17.04 -29.32
CA PRO A 576 2.66 15.67 -28.98
C PRO A 576 4.17 15.43 -29.02
N ARG A 577 4.70 14.67 -28.08
CA ARG A 577 6.11 14.25 -28.01
C ARG A 577 6.18 12.73 -27.92
N GLU A 578 7.07 12.15 -28.68
CA GLU A 578 7.34 10.70 -28.66
C GLU A 578 8.75 10.45 -28.16
N ALA A 579 8.94 9.37 -27.42
CA ALA A 579 10.25 8.92 -26.99
C ALA A 579 10.31 7.39 -26.95
N SER A 580 11.51 6.88 -27.18
CA SER A 580 11.80 5.45 -27.06
C SER A 580 13.17 5.24 -26.42
N SER A 581 13.28 4.24 -25.57
CA SER A 581 14.55 3.82 -24.98
C SER A 581 14.65 2.29 -24.92
N SER A 582 15.88 1.78 -24.92
CA SER A 582 16.13 0.34 -24.78
C SER A 582 17.42 0.10 -24.03
N TYR A 583 17.40 -0.84 -23.09
CA TYR A 583 18.57 -1.21 -22.31
C TYR A 583 18.59 -2.68 -21.98
N THR A 584 19.79 -3.22 -21.71
CA THR A 584 19.99 -4.61 -21.32
C THR A 584 20.75 -4.68 -20.01
N ASN A 585 20.25 -5.46 -19.06
CA ASN A 585 20.85 -5.68 -17.76
C ASN A 585 21.27 -7.14 -17.60
N VAL A 586 22.47 -7.34 -17.04
CA VAL A 586 23.01 -8.66 -16.69
C VAL A 586 23.03 -8.78 -15.17
N LEU A 587 22.31 -9.76 -14.65
CA LEU A 587 22.02 -9.95 -13.22
C LEU A 587 22.57 -11.30 -12.76
N PRO A 588 23.85 -11.40 -12.37
CA PRO A 588 24.41 -12.58 -11.77
C PRO A 588 23.88 -12.77 -10.34
N GLY A 589 23.76 -14.03 -9.92
CA GLY A 589 23.38 -14.41 -8.56
C GLY A 589 24.15 -15.61 -8.06
N LEU A 590 24.59 -15.54 -6.80
CA LEU A 590 25.18 -16.65 -6.04
C LEU A 590 24.45 -16.74 -4.70
N HIS A 591 23.94 -17.93 -4.40
CA HIS A 591 23.31 -18.24 -3.12
C HIS A 591 23.94 -19.48 -2.52
N LEU A 592 24.25 -19.40 -1.24
CA LEU A 592 24.81 -20.50 -0.46
C LEU A 592 23.88 -20.75 0.72
N ARG A 593 23.45 -22.00 0.90
CA ARG A 593 22.68 -22.45 2.05
C ARG A 593 23.38 -23.61 2.70
N PHE A 594 23.88 -23.39 3.90
CA PHE A 594 24.47 -24.42 4.73
C PHE A 594 23.44 -24.87 5.78
N ASP A 595 23.06 -26.14 5.75
CA ASP A 595 22.15 -26.78 6.71
C ASP A 595 22.92 -27.77 7.53
N SER A 596 23.12 -27.49 8.82
CA SER A 596 23.95 -28.31 9.70
C SER A 596 23.30 -29.64 10.09
N GLY A 597 22.03 -29.87 9.73
CA GLY A 597 21.25 -31.03 10.19
C GLY A 597 20.82 -30.96 11.67
N ASN A 598 21.25 -29.93 12.41
CA ASN A 598 20.91 -29.69 13.82
C ASN A 598 20.04 -28.43 13.97
N ASP A 599 19.10 -28.19 13.04
CA ASP A 599 18.22 -27.05 12.99
C ASP A 599 18.91 -25.67 12.86
N TRP A 600 20.16 -25.62 12.44
CA TRP A 600 20.88 -24.41 12.10
C TRP A 600 21.00 -24.26 10.60
N VAL A 601 20.61 -23.13 10.08
CA VAL A 601 20.76 -22.79 8.67
C VAL A 601 21.51 -21.48 8.55
N LEU A 602 22.57 -21.46 7.75
CA LEU A 602 23.30 -20.25 7.37
C LEU A 602 23.05 -20.01 5.87
N ARG A 603 22.65 -18.79 5.52
CA ARG A 603 22.43 -18.37 4.13
C ARG A 603 23.32 -17.19 3.80
N PHE A 604 23.93 -17.24 2.65
CA PHE A 604 24.65 -16.13 2.05
C PHE A 604 24.09 -15.90 0.64
N ALA A 605 23.88 -14.65 0.26
CA ALA A 605 23.50 -14.27 -1.10
C ALA A 605 24.33 -13.08 -1.58
N ALA A 606 24.77 -13.16 -2.83
CA ALA A 606 25.39 -12.07 -3.57
C ALA A 606 24.73 -12.02 -4.93
N ASN A 607 23.98 -10.96 -5.23
CA ASN A 607 23.24 -10.84 -6.47
C ASN A 607 23.17 -9.38 -6.97
N LYS A 608 22.82 -9.23 -8.24
CA LYS A 608 22.44 -7.95 -8.83
C LYS A 608 20.94 -7.93 -9.11
N THR A 609 20.31 -6.81 -8.84
CA THR A 609 18.90 -6.51 -9.12
C THR A 609 18.77 -5.15 -9.78
N LEU A 610 17.61 -4.86 -10.33
CA LEU A 610 17.30 -3.56 -10.92
C LEU A 610 15.94 -3.04 -10.41
N SER A 611 15.66 -1.77 -10.65
CA SER A 611 14.32 -1.22 -10.68
C SER A 611 14.22 -0.24 -11.86
N ARG A 612 13.11 -0.30 -12.58
CA ARG A 612 12.87 0.58 -13.72
C ARG A 612 12.44 1.96 -13.25
N PRO A 613 12.79 3.05 -13.95
CA PRO A 613 12.33 4.40 -13.62
C PRO A 613 10.80 4.46 -13.59
N SER A 614 10.23 5.34 -12.77
CA SER A 614 8.80 5.59 -12.74
C SER A 614 8.27 6.07 -14.09
N PHE A 615 7.02 5.74 -14.42
CA PHE A 615 6.44 6.13 -15.71
C PHE A 615 6.37 7.65 -15.89
N GLY A 616 6.07 8.38 -14.83
CA GLY A 616 6.08 9.84 -14.85
C GLY A 616 7.46 10.44 -15.13
N ASP A 617 8.54 9.80 -14.65
CA ASP A 617 9.91 10.26 -14.87
C ASP A 617 10.38 10.07 -16.32
N VAL A 618 9.98 8.97 -16.96
CA VAL A 618 10.41 8.62 -18.34
C VAL A 618 9.43 9.03 -19.42
N SER A 619 8.22 9.50 -19.07
CA SER A 619 7.29 10.00 -20.10
C SER A 619 7.86 11.26 -20.77
N PRO A 620 7.69 11.45 -22.10
CA PRO A 620 8.25 12.60 -22.81
C PRO A 620 7.46 13.89 -22.61
N ARG A 621 6.86 14.07 -21.44
CA ARG A 621 6.04 15.23 -21.09
C ARG A 621 6.89 16.47 -20.84
N VAL A 622 6.37 17.63 -21.21
CA VAL A 622 6.95 18.95 -20.91
C VAL A 622 5.82 19.90 -20.57
N SER A 623 5.86 20.46 -19.38
CA SER A 623 4.92 21.48 -18.91
C SER A 623 5.66 22.81 -18.75
N ILE A 624 5.26 23.84 -19.51
CA ILE A 624 5.88 25.16 -19.48
C ILE A 624 4.83 26.17 -19.02
N ASN A 625 5.10 26.81 -17.89
CA ASN A 625 4.33 27.95 -17.40
C ASN A 625 5.18 29.22 -17.46
N ARG A 626 4.96 30.04 -18.47
CA ARG A 626 5.72 31.28 -18.67
C ARG A 626 5.34 32.39 -17.70
N GLY A 627 4.15 32.35 -17.12
CA GLY A 627 3.68 33.30 -16.11
C GLY A 627 4.40 33.11 -14.78
N ASP A 628 4.66 31.87 -14.42
CA ASP A 628 5.36 31.48 -13.19
C ASP A 628 6.87 31.21 -13.41
N GLU A 629 7.33 31.32 -14.67
CA GLU A 629 8.72 31.07 -15.09
C GLU A 629 9.18 29.63 -14.80
N GLU A 630 8.28 28.64 -14.84
CA GLU A 630 8.53 27.24 -14.48
C GLU A 630 8.40 26.28 -15.66
N VAL A 631 9.25 25.24 -15.65
CA VAL A 631 9.21 24.12 -16.59
C VAL A 631 9.39 22.80 -15.84
N SER A 632 8.50 21.83 -16.09
CA SER A 632 8.65 20.46 -15.64
C SER A 632 8.82 19.51 -16.82
N ILE A 633 9.85 18.64 -16.78
CA ILE A 633 10.23 17.81 -17.92
C ILE A 633 10.44 16.36 -17.47
N GLY A 634 9.82 15.41 -18.17
CA GLY A 634 10.18 14.01 -18.08
C GLY A 634 11.49 13.71 -18.84
N ASN A 635 12.17 12.62 -18.44
CA ASN A 635 13.47 12.26 -19.03
C ASN A 635 13.47 10.79 -19.53
N PRO A 636 13.17 10.56 -20.81
CA PRO A 636 13.14 9.21 -21.39
C PRO A 636 14.51 8.50 -21.41
N ASP A 637 15.61 9.25 -21.24
CA ASP A 637 16.97 8.72 -21.27
C ASP A 637 17.46 8.17 -19.92
N LEU A 638 16.59 8.10 -18.92
CA LEU A 638 16.91 7.56 -17.61
C LEU A 638 17.31 6.09 -17.70
N ASN A 639 18.46 5.78 -17.12
CA ASN A 639 18.85 4.40 -16.83
C ASN A 639 18.02 3.82 -15.65
N PRO A 640 17.80 2.50 -15.62
CA PRO A 640 17.23 1.88 -14.43
C PRO A 640 18.20 1.95 -13.25
N TYR A 641 17.66 2.01 -12.04
CA TYR A 641 18.43 1.75 -10.82
C TYR A 641 19.06 0.36 -10.89
N ARG A 642 20.32 0.21 -10.54
CA ARG A 642 21.05 -1.06 -10.52
C ARG A 642 21.64 -1.31 -9.15
N SER A 643 21.26 -2.38 -8.50
CA SER A 643 21.75 -2.70 -7.16
C SER A 643 22.67 -3.91 -7.14
N THR A 644 23.77 -3.78 -6.41
CA THR A 644 24.62 -4.90 -5.99
C THR A 644 24.31 -5.19 -4.53
N ASN A 645 23.84 -6.42 -4.24
CA ASN A 645 23.34 -6.82 -2.94
C ASN A 645 24.22 -7.90 -2.33
N LEU A 646 24.48 -7.79 -1.03
CA LEU A 646 25.14 -8.78 -0.20
C LEU A 646 24.29 -9.04 1.04
N ASP A 647 23.96 -10.29 1.28
CA ASP A 647 23.09 -10.71 2.37
C ASP A 647 23.71 -11.90 3.11
N LEU A 648 23.61 -11.90 4.43
CA LEU A 648 23.97 -13.03 5.30
C LEU A 648 22.86 -13.22 6.33
N SER A 649 22.32 -14.45 6.45
CA SER A 649 21.29 -14.81 7.42
C SER A 649 21.72 -16.05 8.20
N PHE A 650 21.59 -15.97 9.51
CA PHE A 650 21.79 -17.07 10.44
C PHE A 650 20.45 -17.40 11.09
N GLU A 651 20.03 -18.66 11.04
CA GLU A 651 18.71 -19.11 11.48
C GLU A 651 18.85 -20.33 12.41
N LYS A 652 18.13 -20.30 13.53
CA LYS A 652 17.94 -21.45 14.43
C LYS A 652 16.47 -21.79 14.50
N TYR A 653 16.14 -22.99 14.11
CA TYR A 653 14.79 -23.53 14.22
C TYR A 653 14.64 -24.27 15.56
N ILE A 654 13.50 -24.11 16.23
CA ILE A 654 13.20 -24.63 17.56
C ILE A 654 11.83 -25.30 17.52
N GLY A 655 11.83 -26.64 17.43
CA GLY A 655 10.60 -27.39 17.17
C GLY A 655 10.00 -27.04 15.79
N SER A 656 8.69 -27.13 15.64
CA SER A 656 7.99 -26.82 14.37
C SER A 656 7.65 -25.33 14.23
N THR A 657 7.51 -24.60 15.34
CA THR A 657 7.01 -23.20 15.33
C THR A 657 8.04 -22.17 15.74
N GLY A 658 9.16 -22.60 16.34
CA GLY A 658 10.20 -21.70 16.86
C GLY A 658 11.23 -21.32 15.81
N LEU A 659 11.58 -20.03 15.75
CA LEU A 659 12.62 -19.48 14.90
C LEU A 659 13.32 -18.33 15.62
N VAL A 660 14.65 -18.37 15.63
CA VAL A 660 15.49 -17.20 15.93
C VAL A 660 16.35 -16.94 14.70
N SER A 661 16.31 -15.76 14.14
CA SER A 661 17.17 -15.41 13.00
C SER A 661 17.83 -14.04 13.19
N LEU A 662 19.05 -13.95 12.65
CA LEU A 662 19.83 -12.72 12.57
C LEU A 662 20.31 -12.58 11.12
N GLY A 663 19.94 -11.47 10.48
CA GLY A 663 20.37 -11.13 9.13
C GLY A 663 21.18 -9.84 9.10
N VAL A 664 22.14 -9.74 8.20
CA VAL A 664 22.82 -8.50 7.85
C VAL A 664 22.80 -8.33 6.34
N PHE A 665 22.66 -7.11 5.88
CA PHE A 665 22.59 -6.81 4.45
C PHE A 665 23.32 -5.53 4.10
N ASN A 666 23.78 -5.46 2.85
CA ASN A 666 24.33 -4.26 2.23
C ASN A 666 23.87 -4.18 0.78
N LYS A 667 23.34 -3.04 0.39
CA LYS A 667 22.88 -2.72 -0.98
C LYS A 667 23.60 -1.47 -1.45
N SER A 668 24.22 -1.54 -2.64
CA SER A 668 24.80 -0.40 -3.35
C SER A 668 23.99 -0.19 -4.64
N ILE A 669 23.32 0.95 -4.74
CA ILE A 669 22.37 1.25 -5.80
C ILE A 669 22.96 2.34 -6.68
N ASP A 670 23.40 1.98 -7.87
CA ASP A 670 23.93 2.89 -8.89
C ASP A 670 22.79 3.49 -9.72
N ASP A 671 23.04 4.64 -10.35
CA ASP A 671 22.06 5.38 -11.16
C ASP A 671 20.81 5.79 -10.37
N TYR A 672 20.97 6.15 -9.09
CA TYR A 672 19.83 6.54 -8.27
C TYR A 672 19.18 7.81 -8.84
N ILE A 673 17.88 7.71 -9.21
CA ILE A 673 17.18 8.81 -9.86
C ILE A 673 16.83 9.87 -8.82
N VAL A 674 17.19 11.10 -9.15
CA VAL A 674 16.93 12.31 -8.35
C VAL A 674 16.26 13.37 -9.20
N GLN A 675 15.46 14.21 -8.56
CA GLN A 675 14.88 15.39 -9.19
C GLN A 675 15.82 16.59 -8.98
N THR A 676 16.15 17.27 -10.05
CA THR A 676 17.00 18.47 -10.02
C THR A 676 16.22 19.70 -10.42
N LEU A 677 16.64 20.85 -9.91
CA LEU A 677 16.13 22.17 -10.24
C LEU A 677 17.27 22.99 -10.87
N SER A 678 17.05 23.50 -12.07
CA SER A 678 18.06 24.29 -12.81
C SER A 678 17.44 25.59 -13.32
N THR A 679 18.18 26.71 -13.14
CA THR A 679 17.85 28.01 -13.71
C THR A 679 18.75 28.34 -14.95
N THR A 680 19.61 27.40 -15.31
CA THR A 680 20.60 27.57 -16.42
C THR A 680 20.43 26.52 -17.50
N ASP A 681 19.21 25.98 -17.66
CA ASP A 681 18.92 24.99 -18.71
C ASP A 681 19.05 25.64 -20.10
N ALA A 682 19.73 24.94 -21.02
CA ALA A 682 20.00 25.46 -22.35
C ALA A 682 18.77 25.44 -23.28
N GLU A 683 17.85 24.55 -23.08
CA GLU A 683 16.60 24.41 -23.85
C GLU A 683 15.56 25.45 -23.41
N PHE A 684 15.57 25.84 -22.13
CA PHE A 684 14.61 26.78 -21.53
C PHE A 684 15.31 27.91 -20.78
N PRO A 685 16.04 28.81 -21.52
CA PRO A 685 16.80 29.84 -20.88
C PRO A 685 15.91 30.85 -20.14
N GLY A 686 16.26 31.12 -18.88
CA GLY A 686 15.54 32.05 -17.99
C GLY A 686 14.34 31.45 -17.27
N LEU A 687 14.03 30.16 -17.45
CA LEU A 687 13.00 29.46 -16.72
C LEU A 687 13.61 28.51 -15.68
N GLN A 688 12.87 28.24 -14.64
CA GLN A 688 13.21 27.28 -13.61
C GLN A 688 12.79 25.87 -14.06
N VAL A 689 13.79 25.03 -14.41
CA VAL A 689 13.56 23.69 -14.97
C VAL A 689 13.69 22.61 -13.92
N THR A 690 12.63 21.86 -13.71
CA THR A 690 12.60 20.65 -12.88
C THR A 690 12.70 19.42 -13.79
N ARG A 691 13.69 18.54 -13.53
CA ARG A 691 13.93 17.32 -14.31
C ARG A 691 14.47 16.20 -13.46
N SER A 692 14.03 14.96 -13.71
CA SER A 692 14.63 13.76 -13.12
C SER A 692 15.90 13.37 -13.88
N ILE A 693 16.98 13.06 -13.15
CA ILE A 693 18.26 12.58 -13.70
C ILE A 693 18.78 11.38 -12.94
N ASN A 694 19.68 10.60 -13.52
CA ASN A 694 20.44 9.61 -12.80
C ASN A 694 21.52 10.34 -11.98
N GLY A 695 21.45 10.25 -10.67
CA GLY A 695 22.41 10.76 -9.71
C GLY A 695 23.48 9.72 -9.36
N ASP A 696 24.15 9.96 -8.25
CA ASP A 696 25.22 9.09 -7.75
C ASP A 696 24.71 7.81 -7.08
N THR A 697 25.62 7.04 -6.51
CA THR A 697 25.34 5.76 -5.81
C THR A 697 24.71 6.02 -4.44
N ALA A 698 23.54 5.44 -4.22
CA ALA A 698 22.94 5.33 -2.89
C ALA A 698 23.34 4.02 -2.21
N LYS A 699 23.46 4.03 -0.88
CA LYS A 699 23.82 2.83 -0.09
C LYS A 699 22.84 2.62 1.03
N VAL A 700 22.48 1.35 1.27
CA VAL A 700 21.65 0.93 2.41
C VAL A 700 22.29 -0.30 3.04
N ARG A 701 22.52 -0.24 4.35
CA ARG A 701 23.07 -1.35 5.14
C ARG A 701 22.28 -1.50 6.43
N GLY A 702 22.18 -2.72 6.91
CA GLY A 702 21.43 -2.94 8.15
C GLY A 702 21.53 -4.34 8.70
N ALA A 703 20.88 -4.51 9.85
CA ALA A 703 20.73 -5.77 10.54
C ALA A 703 19.26 -6.00 10.90
N GLU A 704 18.84 -7.24 10.76
CA GLU A 704 17.49 -7.73 11.05
C GLU A 704 17.56 -8.85 12.09
N PHE A 705 16.77 -8.75 13.13
CA PHE A 705 16.56 -9.81 14.13
C PHE A 705 15.11 -10.24 14.08
N ASN A 706 14.85 -11.54 14.18
CA ASN A 706 13.52 -12.09 14.35
C ASN A 706 13.54 -13.24 15.35
N TRP A 707 12.63 -13.23 16.29
CA TRP A 707 12.35 -14.31 17.21
C TRP A 707 10.86 -14.58 17.24
N GLN A 708 10.48 -15.81 17.04
CA GLN A 708 9.11 -16.27 17.27
C GLN A 708 9.16 -17.68 17.87
N GLN A 709 8.30 -17.95 18.84
CA GLN A 709 8.29 -19.24 19.53
C GLN A 709 6.98 -19.48 20.26
N THR A 710 6.53 -20.73 20.23
CA THR A 710 5.53 -21.23 21.16
C THR A 710 6.23 -21.72 22.42
N LEU A 711 5.76 -21.33 23.59
CA LEU A 711 6.34 -21.68 24.88
C LEU A 711 5.71 -22.96 25.44
N ASP A 712 5.66 -24.01 24.64
CA ASP A 712 5.06 -25.33 24.94
C ASP A 712 5.77 -26.10 26.09
N PHE A 713 7.02 -25.74 26.38
CA PHE A 713 7.79 -26.28 27.50
C PHE A 713 7.33 -25.74 28.89
N LEU A 714 6.43 -24.75 28.94
CA LEU A 714 5.90 -24.22 30.19
C LEU A 714 4.88 -25.17 30.82
N PRO A 715 4.62 -25.05 32.14
CA PRO A 715 3.60 -25.85 32.80
C PRO A 715 2.23 -25.74 32.16
N GLU A 716 1.40 -26.76 32.35
CA GLU A 716 0.01 -26.78 31.87
C GLU A 716 -0.73 -25.49 32.24
N GLY A 717 -1.48 -24.94 31.30
CA GLY A 717 -2.15 -23.63 31.41
C GLY A 717 -1.29 -22.47 30.85
N TRP A 718 0.03 -22.51 30.91
CA TRP A 718 0.94 -21.50 30.36
C TRP A 718 1.59 -21.93 29.04
N ASN A 719 1.55 -23.23 28.71
CA ASN A 719 2.10 -23.81 27.49
C ASN A 719 1.33 -23.48 26.19
N GLY A 720 0.31 -22.62 26.28
CA GLY A 720 -0.36 -22.00 25.14
C GLY A 720 0.18 -20.62 24.77
N LEU A 721 1.23 -20.14 25.45
CA LEU A 721 1.82 -18.84 25.18
C LEU A 721 2.65 -18.87 23.88
N LEU A 722 2.47 -17.83 23.06
CA LEU A 722 3.22 -17.57 21.84
C LEU A 722 3.88 -16.20 21.96
N VAL A 723 5.13 -16.11 21.58
CA VAL A 723 5.88 -14.84 21.58
C VAL A 723 6.51 -14.61 20.24
N GLY A 724 6.56 -13.35 19.83
CA GLY A 724 7.32 -12.94 18.66
C GLY A 724 7.84 -11.53 18.83
N ALA A 725 9.05 -11.30 18.32
CA ALA A 725 9.67 -9.99 18.29
C ALA A 725 10.56 -9.88 17.04
N SER A 726 10.49 -8.76 16.37
CA SER A 726 11.44 -8.41 15.31
C SER A 726 12.03 -7.03 15.54
N ALA A 727 13.27 -6.86 15.12
CA ALA A 727 13.96 -5.59 15.17
C ALA A 727 14.79 -5.42 13.91
N THR A 728 14.70 -4.25 13.30
CA THR A 728 15.53 -3.86 12.18
C THR A 728 16.19 -2.53 12.49
N ALA A 729 17.50 -2.50 12.33
CA ALA A 729 18.30 -1.28 12.37
C ALA A 729 18.98 -1.13 11.01
N LEU A 730 18.82 0.02 10.38
CA LEU A 730 19.45 0.32 9.10
C LEU A 730 20.03 1.73 9.07
N ASP A 731 20.95 1.93 8.16
CA ASP A 731 21.57 3.18 7.82
C ASP A 731 21.60 3.31 6.31
N SER A 732 21.29 4.48 5.80
CA SER A 732 21.33 4.80 4.38
C SER A 732 22.09 6.08 4.14
N ASP A 733 22.80 6.14 3.03
CA ASP A 733 23.65 7.23 2.60
C ASP A 733 23.33 7.55 1.13
N PHE A 734 23.13 8.82 0.83
CA PHE A 734 22.63 9.27 -0.44
C PHE A 734 23.04 10.71 -0.71
N ASP A 735 23.60 10.99 -1.89
CA ASP A 735 23.86 12.34 -2.38
C ASP A 735 22.78 12.73 -3.43
N PRO A 736 21.89 13.68 -3.11
CA PRO A 736 20.89 14.16 -4.06
C PRO A 736 21.48 15.07 -5.16
N GLY A 737 22.76 15.40 -5.17
CA GLY A 737 23.40 16.28 -6.13
C GLY A 737 22.98 17.76 -6.05
N LEU A 738 22.41 18.19 -4.92
CA LEU A 738 21.92 19.55 -4.72
C LEU A 738 23.08 20.48 -4.34
N SER A 739 23.45 21.39 -5.23
CA SER A 739 24.60 22.29 -5.03
C SER A 739 24.47 23.20 -3.81
N ASN A 740 23.27 23.66 -3.46
CA ASN A 740 22.95 24.45 -2.28
C ASN A 740 22.98 23.66 -0.95
N ARG A 741 23.02 22.32 -1.04
CA ARG A 741 23.06 21.38 0.09
C ARG A 741 24.35 20.54 0.11
N ALA A 742 25.36 20.95 -0.68
CA ALA A 742 26.63 20.24 -0.78
C ALA A 742 27.31 20.10 0.59
N GLY A 743 27.59 18.87 1.00
CA GLY A 743 28.17 18.54 2.30
C GLY A 743 27.17 18.25 3.42
N ASP A 744 25.88 18.24 3.13
CA ASP A 744 24.88 17.66 4.01
C ASP A 744 24.85 16.13 3.85
N ASP A 745 24.69 15.42 4.98
CA ASP A 745 24.49 13.97 5.00
C ASP A 745 22.99 13.67 4.88
N PHE A 746 22.59 13.03 3.80
CA PHE A 746 21.20 12.65 3.59
C PHE A 746 21.00 11.14 3.77
N MET A 747 19.91 10.80 4.44
CA MET A 747 19.33 9.48 4.37
C MET A 747 18.44 9.39 3.14
N LEU A 748 18.31 8.19 2.59
CA LEU A 748 17.32 7.94 1.55
C LEU A 748 15.91 8.33 2.05
N PRO A 749 15.11 9.04 1.25
CA PRO A 749 13.71 9.28 1.57
C PRO A 749 12.96 7.98 1.88
N ARG A 750 12.02 8.04 2.82
CA ARG A 750 11.22 6.91 3.33
C ARG A 750 12.00 5.80 4.03
N SER A 751 13.26 6.03 4.34
CA SER A 751 14.15 5.08 5.01
C SER A 751 14.16 5.28 6.53
N SER A 752 13.34 4.52 7.26
CA SER A 752 13.32 4.55 8.73
C SER A 752 14.51 3.80 9.32
N LYS A 753 15.29 4.46 10.20
CA LYS A 753 16.48 3.83 10.84
C LYS A 753 16.14 2.64 11.72
N ARG A 754 14.96 2.61 12.32
CA ARG A 754 14.57 1.60 13.30
C ARG A 754 13.11 1.17 13.07
N ILE A 755 12.91 -0.13 12.97
CA ILE A 755 11.59 -0.74 12.86
C ILE A 755 11.55 -1.88 13.88
N TYR A 756 10.54 -1.88 14.76
CA TYR A 756 10.33 -2.92 15.76
C TYR A 756 8.93 -3.47 15.63
N SER A 757 8.78 -4.77 15.76
CA SER A 757 7.47 -5.37 15.97
C SER A 757 7.54 -6.41 17.08
N GLY A 758 6.44 -6.59 17.79
CA GLY A 758 6.37 -7.60 18.83
C GLY A 758 4.94 -8.04 19.07
N HIS A 759 4.77 -9.30 19.44
CA HIS A 759 3.48 -9.80 19.87
C HIS A 759 3.59 -10.80 21.02
N LEU A 760 2.57 -10.78 21.86
CA LEU A 760 2.32 -11.79 22.87
C LEU A 760 0.96 -12.41 22.58
N GLY A 761 0.93 -13.71 22.40
CA GLY A 761 -0.26 -14.50 22.13
C GLY A 761 -0.48 -15.58 23.16
N TYR A 762 -1.71 -16.04 23.27
CA TYR A 762 -2.12 -17.23 24.03
C TYR A 762 -3.14 -18.00 23.21
N GLU A 763 -2.94 -19.31 23.02
CA GLU A 763 -3.88 -20.18 22.32
C GLU A 763 -3.99 -21.53 23.02
N LYS A 764 -5.09 -21.72 23.74
CA LYS A 764 -5.42 -22.98 24.42
C LYS A 764 -6.88 -23.04 24.84
N TYR A 765 -7.43 -24.24 25.00
CA TYR A 765 -8.81 -24.50 25.48
C TYR A 765 -9.90 -23.82 24.62
N GLY A 766 -9.64 -23.66 23.31
CA GLY A 766 -10.54 -22.95 22.40
C GLY A 766 -10.51 -21.44 22.55
N PHE A 767 -9.73 -20.90 23.47
CA PHE A 767 -9.50 -19.45 23.62
C PHE A 767 -8.18 -19.05 22.95
N SER A 768 -8.23 -17.96 22.21
CA SER A 768 -7.06 -17.36 21.60
C SER A 768 -7.09 -15.85 21.84
N ALA A 769 -5.98 -15.27 22.25
CA ALA A 769 -5.80 -13.84 22.40
C ALA A 769 -4.41 -13.42 21.92
N ARG A 770 -4.29 -12.21 21.40
CA ARG A 770 -3.01 -11.64 20.97
C ARG A 770 -3.00 -10.13 21.16
N VAL A 771 -1.89 -9.62 21.63
CA VAL A 771 -1.53 -8.20 21.63
C VAL A 771 -0.33 -8.04 20.73
N ALA A 772 -0.39 -7.11 19.77
CA ALA A 772 0.69 -6.83 18.84
C ALA A 772 0.99 -5.34 18.81
N ALA A 773 2.28 -5.01 18.78
CA ALA A 773 2.76 -3.63 18.64
C ALA A 773 3.74 -3.54 17.48
N VAL A 774 3.65 -2.47 16.71
CA VAL A 774 4.59 -2.12 15.64
C VAL A 774 5.06 -0.69 15.86
N TYR A 775 6.35 -0.48 15.84
CA TYR A 775 6.99 0.82 15.93
C TYR A 775 7.87 1.07 14.71
N ARG A 776 7.81 2.28 14.19
CA ARG A 776 8.67 2.81 13.15
C ARG A 776 9.24 4.15 13.60
N SER A 777 10.57 4.33 13.50
CA SER A 777 11.20 5.65 13.77
C SER A 777 10.83 6.65 12.66
N GLU A 778 11.08 7.92 12.92
CA GLU A 778 10.99 8.98 11.91
C GLU A 778 11.83 8.65 10.66
N TYR A 779 11.46 9.27 9.55
CA TYR A 779 12.24 9.25 8.33
C TYR A 779 12.06 10.56 7.54
N LEU A 780 13.07 10.89 6.73
CA LEU A 780 13.04 11.97 5.76
C LEU A 780 12.08 11.57 4.63
N ASP A 781 11.07 12.38 4.34
CA ASP A 781 10.14 12.18 3.22
C ASP A 781 10.59 12.98 1.99
N THR A 782 10.84 14.28 2.20
CA THR A 782 11.20 15.20 1.12
C THR A 782 12.37 16.10 1.53
N ILE A 783 13.34 16.28 0.64
CA ILE A 783 14.46 17.19 0.82
C ILE A 783 14.04 18.59 0.36
N GLY A 784 14.12 19.56 1.29
CA GLY A 784 13.84 20.95 1.02
C GLY A 784 15.05 21.76 0.54
N GLN A 785 14.83 23.03 0.25
CA GLN A 785 15.91 23.97 -0.15
C GLN A 785 16.94 24.23 0.96
N SER A 786 16.56 24.09 2.24
CA SER A 786 17.43 24.08 3.41
C SER A 786 16.92 23.06 4.41
N ARG A 787 17.68 22.79 5.48
CA ARG A 787 17.27 21.87 6.56
C ARG A 787 15.97 22.29 7.25
N ALA A 788 15.67 23.59 7.25
CA ALA A 788 14.44 24.12 7.83
C ALA A 788 13.19 23.72 7.02
N TYR A 789 13.38 23.38 5.73
CA TYR A 789 12.32 22.98 4.78
C TYR A 789 12.29 21.47 4.52
N ASP A 790 13.18 20.68 5.11
CA ASP A 790 13.11 19.22 5.00
C ASP A 790 11.83 18.70 5.65
N ILE A 791 11.15 17.78 5.00
CA ILE A 791 9.91 17.18 5.50
C ILE A 791 10.22 15.80 6.05
N TYR A 792 9.75 15.56 7.27
CA TYR A 792 9.90 14.30 7.97
C TYR A 792 8.52 13.72 8.31
N VAL A 793 8.42 12.40 8.24
CA VAL A 793 7.30 11.67 8.84
C VAL A 793 7.70 11.26 10.25
N ALA A 794 6.91 11.66 11.25
CA ALA A 794 7.17 11.42 12.67
C ALA A 794 7.21 9.90 13.01
N PRO A 795 7.80 9.51 14.14
CA PRO A 795 7.71 8.13 14.61
C PRO A 795 6.24 7.70 14.74
N HIS A 796 5.96 6.42 14.52
CA HIS A 796 4.60 5.90 14.62
C HIS A 796 4.57 4.59 15.40
N THR A 797 3.64 4.48 16.36
CA THR A 797 3.44 3.28 17.20
C THR A 797 2.00 2.80 17.11
N GLN A 798 1.77 1.65 16.54
CA GLN A 798 0.44 1.02 16.51
C GLN A 798 0.35 -0.13 17.50
N LEU A 799 -0.71 -0.17 18.29
CA LEU A 799 -1.05 -1.25 19.21
C LEU A 799 -2.39 -1.85 18.82
N ASP A 800 -2.40 -3.16 18.56
CA ASP A 800 -3.57 -3.92 18.14
C ASP A 800 -3.82 -5.09 19.09
N VAL A 801 -5.10 -5.46 19.28
CA VAL A 801 -5.52 -6.60 20.08
C VAL A 801 -6.50 -7.43 19.29
N SER A 802 -6.35 -8.75 19.34
CA SER A 802 -7.35 -9.69 18.82
C SER A 802 -7.63 -10.78 19.85
N MET A 803 -8.89 -11.22 19.94
CA MET A 803 -9.35 -12.31 20.79
C MET A 803 -10.31 -13.17 20.01
N SER A 804 -10.30 -14.47 20.27
CA SER A 804 -11.33 -15.35 19.73
C SER A 804 -11.65 -16.48 20.69
N TYR A 805 -12.88 -16.97 20.60
CA TYR A 805 -13.33 -18.14 21.35
C TYR A 805 -14.03 -19.11 20.41
N GLN A 806 -13.53 -20.32 20.37
CA GLN A 806 -14.08 -21.42 19.59
C GLN A 806 -15.07 -22.22 20.42
N PHE A 807 -16.37 -22.12 20.10
CA PHE A 807 -17.43 -22.84 20.81
C PHE A 807 -17.41 -24.34 20.53
N ASN A 808 -17.05 -24.71 19.29
CA ASN A 808 -16.89 -26.08 18.82
C ASN A 808 -15.99 -26.09 17.58
N SER A 809 -15.78 -27.25 16.92
CA SER A 809 -14.96 -27.38 15.73
C SER A 809 -15.43 -26.53 14.54
N HIS A 810 -16.65 -26.00 14.57
CA HIS A 810 -17.28 -25.33 13.44
C HIS A 810 -17.54 -23.84 13.65
N VAL A 811 -17.65 -23.35 14.89
CA VAL A 811 -18.09 -21.99 15.17
C VAL A 811 -17.15 -21.29 16.14
N SER A 812 -16.69 -20.11 15.77
CA SER A 812 -15.91 -19.23 16.64
C SER A 812 -16.40 -17.78 16.56
N LEU A 813 -16.34 -17.11 17.71
CA LEU A 813 -16.55 -15.67 17.86
C LEU A 813 -15.19 -14.98 17.98
N TYR A 814 -15.03 -13.82 17.36
CA TYR A 814 -13.81 -13.02 17.53
C TYR A 814 -14.10 -11.55 17.75
N LEU A 815 -13.18 -10.90 18.43
CA LEU A 815 -13.15 -9.47 18.73
C LEU A 815 -11.79 -8.93 18.37
N GLU A 816 -11.76 -7.78 17.70
CA GLU A 816 -10.55 -7.10 17.28
C GLU A 816 -10.59 -5.64 17.67
N ALA A 817 -9.43 -5.07 17.97
CA ALA A 817 -9.26 -3.66 18.25
C ALA A 817 -7.96 -3.18 17.59
N GLN A 818 -8.05 -2.14 16.78
CA GLN A 818 -6.92 -1.55 16.05
C GLN A 818 -6.66 -0.13 16.53
N ASN A 819 -5.39 0.28 16.45
CA ASN A 819 -4.90 1.60 16.82
C ASN A 819 -5.36 2.02 18.23
N LEU A 820 -5.19 1.12 19.20
CA LEU A 820 -5.63 1.38 20.59
C LEU A 820 -4.98 2.59 21.25
N LEU A 821 -3.79 2.99 20.76
CA LEU A 821 -3.10 4.20 21.22
C LEU A 821 -3.70 5.49 20.63
N ASP A 822 -4.60 5.37 19.63
CA ASP A 822 -5.15 6.52 18.90
C ASP A 822 -4.05 7.36 18.22
N GLU A 823 -3.03 6.67 17.71
CA GLU A 823 -1.84 7.26 17.11
C GLU A 823 -2.19 7.91 15.77
N PRO A 824 -1.87 9.21 15.56
CA PRO A 824 -2.10 9.90 14.29
C PRO A 824 -0.99 9.59 13.28
N LEU A 825 -1.21 9.99 12.02
CA LEU A 825 -0.14 10.21 11.06
C LEU A 825 0.31 11.66 11.18
N GLU A 826 1.58 11.87 11.47
CA GLU A 826 2.15 13.20 11.65
C GLU A 826 3.37 13.42 10.74
N LEU A 827 3.37 14.57 10.04
CA LEU A 827 4.51 15.08 9.28
C LEU A 827 4.93 16.41 9.90
N TYR A 828 6.23 16.69 9.88
CA TYR A 828 6.77 17.97 10.35
C TYR A 828 7.83 18.52 9.40
N GLN A 829 8.05 19.84 9.44
CA GLN A 829 9.02 20.53 8.60
C GLN A 829 10.20 21.03 9.42
N GLY A 830 11.38 20.52 9.12
CA GLY A 830 12.65 20.88 9.76
C GLY A 830 12.78 20.46 11.22
N VAL A 831 11.82 20.82 12.06
CA VAL A 831 11.81 20.49 13.50
C VAL A 831 10.44 19.94 13.94
N PRO A 832 10.38 19.00 14.90
CA PRO A 832 9.13 18.35 15.32
C PRO A 832 8.02 19.29 15.81
N SER A 833 8.35 20.51 16.22
CA SER A 833 7.36 21.51 16.62
C SER A 833 6.66 22.21 15.44
N ARG A 834 7.11 22.02 14.22
CA ARG A 834 6.48 22.55 13.01
C ARG A 834 5.69 21.46 12.33
N THR A 835 4.53 21.13 12.86
CA THR A 835 3.62 20.13 12.27
C THR A 835 3.15 20.58 10.89
N LEU A 836 3.56 19.87 9.83
CA LEU A 836 3.10 20.07 8.45
C LEU A 836 1.74 19.41 8.20
N GLN A 837 1.56 18.23 8.77
CA GLN A 837 0.29 17.48 8.70
C GLN A 837 0.09 16.68 9.98
N ASN A 838 -1.11 16.73 10.51
CA ASN A 838 -1.58 15.84 11.57
C ASN A 838 -2.91 15.25 11.16
N GLU A 839 -2.95 13.92 10.96
CA GLU A 839 -4.14 13.20 10.55
C GLU A 839 -4.54 12.17 11.61
N GLU A 840 -5.70 12.39 12.21
CA GLU A 840 -6.30 11.55 13.23
C GLU A 840 -7.46 10.73 12.65
N TYR A 841 -7.38 9.42 12.76
CA TYR A 841 -8.36 8.48 12.21
C TYR A 841 -8.99 7.55 13.25
N GLY A 842 -8.69 7.78 14.55
CA GLY A 842 -9.35 7.11 15.66
C GLY A 842 -9.04 5.62 15.79
N ARG A 843 -9.79 4.97 16.69
CA ARG A 843 -9.73 3.54 16.98
C ARG A 843 -10.79 2.78 16.20
N THR A 844 -10.50 1.53 15.85
CA THR A 844 -11.49 0.63 15.21
C THR A 844 -11.67 -0.61 16.08
N TYR A 845 -12.92 -1.00 16.31
CA TYR A 845 -13.31 -2.23 17.03
C TYR A 845 -14.14 -3.10 16.12
N ALA A 846 -13.90 -4.39 16.10
CA ALA A 846 -14.65 -5.33 15.27
C ALA A 846 -15.12 -6.52 16.10
N LEU A 847 -16.33 -6.99 15.79
CA LEU A 847 -16.91 -8.22 16.36
C LEU A 847 -17.43 -9.07 15.20
N GLY A 848 -17.03 -10.33 15.17
CA GLY A 848 -17.42 -11.22 14.09
C GLY A 848 -17.58 -12.67 14.49
N LEU A 849 -18.31 -13.39 13.64
CA LEU A 849 -18.57 -14.83 13.74
C LEU A 849 -17.93 -15.54 12.54
N LYS A 850 -17.28 -16.66 12.79
CA LYS A 850 -16.73 -17.55 11.75
C LYS A 850 -17.32 -18.94 11.86
N VAL A 851 -17.58 -19.53 10.69
CA VAL A 851 -18.07 -20.90 10.54
C VAL A 851 -17.13 -21.66 9.62
N ALA A 852 -16.72 -22.86 9.99
CA ALA A 852 -15.89 -23.77 9.19
C ALA A 852 -16.54 -25.18 9.19
N LEU A 853 -16.75 -25.79 7.98
CA LEU A 853 -17.36 -27.09 7.78
C LEU A 853 -16.47 -27.97 6.90
#